data_11389110923ef6987d96718faad48d7f
#
_entry.id   11389110923ef6987d96718faad48d7f
#
_cell.length_a   1.000
_cell.length_b   1.000
_cell.length_c   1.000
_cell.angle_alpha   90.00
_cell.angle_beta   90.00
_cell.angle_gamma   90.00
#
_symmetry.space_group_name_H-M   'P 1'
#
loop_
_entity.id
_entity.type
_entity.pdbx_description
1 polymer ?
#
loop_
_entity_poly.entity_id
_entity_poly.type
_entity_poly.pdbx_seq_one_letter_code
_entity_poly.pdbx_strand_id
1 'polypeptide(L)'
;MDLKSGKLAWTWALSVSIALAVVYASVAAPAFASTASIIAPSDPHDPQVDSGWQAGTCNAEPPELGAATCSVATPKQFFERAAAHPNWGFTQFIVAHKAPGETPVGELKDVRVDLPVGLSVNPGATGRCPLDVFEAGASGCDAYGAKVGESMVTASTPITGSPIAPIPGVTEVNVYNVIPPEGEPARFGLELAGNEVFLKADVAYDGNYHEGFTIAVPHALPIELPLPLGLIKGLILKNRLVFNGRAGDGTFITTPSTCLGEAFTQSGSLYSTYLLAASYEEEAQAGYTFPGSAQPPFESPIPPGTSPKECGTIPYAPGLAVDPNTADVNSPSGAAVTVSVPHITGADSQDSSVTKTAQVSLPQGMGINPAAANGLQTCSNALFGEGTKNPTGCPPASKIGTVEITSPPLPEGNLSGDVFVGEQLSRDPTSGEEYRIFVDAESARYGIKVRLTGHVSANPVTGQLTTTFAETPQVPFTSFALRFNGGAHAVLSSSPTCGPNTATTAMTPWSGNPPASPSSPFTLTSLPGGGDCPKSMAARPFAPGFSLKPDSAKAGAFSPLRLHLTRSDGQQELKGADLLLPPGMVGKLAGIPYCSEAALAAAAASGGRAEAGSSSCPGASLVGSATVSAGTGPQPLQIQGKVFLSGPYHGAPLSLAVVTPATAGPFDLGTAVVRVALFLEPETAQVHAVSDPIPDVFGGTQLSIRAIDVELDRKEFTLNPTSCSPLDTTGMAKGGGADPTNPAAFSSFAVNAPFQTTECERLDFKPKLFTRLFGKRKSTRRTQHPKFRATLVARAGDANIARAAVTLPHSEFLEQSHIRTICTRVQLAAQDCPKASIYGYARAKTPLLDDELAGPVYLVSSSHELPDMLVDLRGQVDVRLRGVISAVAGRIKTVFNPVPDVPVSKFVLTMKGGKKGLLVNSRNLCTAPAFSNLNFKAQNRKQLRVKRLPLRVPGCKKHGRHRGRR
;
A
#
# COMPACT_ATOMS: atom_id res chain seq x y z
N MET A 1 34.19 -45.76 -0.06
CA MET A 1 33.35 -46.87 0.41
C MET A 1 32.05 -46.22 0.82
N ASP A 2 30.89 -46.36 0.26
CA ASP A 2 30.41 -47.10 -0.92
C ASP A 2 29.21 -46.35 -1.49
N LEU A 3 29.22 -46.25 -2.79
CA LEU A 3 28.04 -45.90 -3.58
C LEU A 3 26.97 -46.97 -3.43
N LYS A 4 25.73 -46.61 -3.15
CA LYS A 4 24.50 -47.25 -3.69
C LYS A 4 23.23 -46.65 -3.06
N SER A 5 22.59 -45.71 -3.71
CA SER A 5 21.11 -45.46 -3.67
C SER A 5 20.71 -44.30 -4.59
N GLY A 6 20.84 -44.49 -5.86
CA GLY A 6 20.50 -43.49 -6.88
C GLY A 6 19.77 -44.11 -8.07
N LYS A 7 18.78 -44.99 -7.85
CA LYS A 7 18.02 -45.58 -8.97
C LYS A 7 16.51 -45.80 -8.67
N LEU A 8 15.92 -45.22 -7.64
CA LEU A 8 14.47 -45.36 -7.38
C LEU A 8 13.65 -44.06 -7.56
N ALA A 9 14.26 -42.94 -7.88
CA ALA A 9 13.51 -41.70 -8.02
C ALA A 9 13.12 -41.33 -9.49
N TRP A 10 13.64 -42.09 -10.47
CA TRP A 10 13.33 -41.79 -11.89
C TRP A 10 12.20 -42.64 -12.49
N THR A 11 11.80 -43.70 -11.86
CA THR A 11 10.67 -44.54 -12.34
C THR A 11 9.31 -44.03 -11.90
N TRP A 12 9.22 -43.21 -10.87
CA TRP A 12 7.96 -42.58 -10.43
C TRP A 12 7.62 -41.29 -11.18
N ALA A 13 8.62 -40.54 -11.67
CA ALA A 13 8.40 -39.34 -12.45
C ALA A 13 7.88 -39.64 -13.89
N LEU A 14 8.28 -40.77 -14.48
CA LEU A 14 7.78 -41.16 -15.80
C LEU A 14 6.36 -41.77 -15.74
N SER A 15 6.00 -42.45 -14.66
CA SER A 15 4.68 -43.06 -14.52
C SER A 15 3.58 -42.06 -14.24
N VAL A 16 3.88 -40.93 -13.55
CA VAL A 16 2.92 -39.82 -13.31
C VAL A 16 2.75 -38.94 -14.55
N SER A 17 3.81 -38.74 -15.35
CA SER A 17 3.72 -37.98 -16.59
C SER A 17 2.94 -38.69 -17.71
N ILE A 18 2.97 -40.02 -17.74
CA ILE A 18 2.17 -40.80 -18.69
C ILE A 18 0.70 -40.93 -18.22
N ALA A 19 0.45 -40.97 -16.92
CA ALA A 19 -0.93 -40.95 -16.40
C ALA A 19 -1.61 -39.61 -16.56
N LEU A 20 -0.89 -38.47 -16.46
CA LEU A 20 -1.41 -37.13 -16.76
C LEU A 20 -1.62 -36.89 -18.26
N ALA A 21 -0.78 -37.45 -19.12
CA ALA A 21 -0.96 -37.37 -20.57
C ALA A 21 -2.13 -38.22 -21.07
N VAL A 22 -2.45 -39.33 -20.40
CA VAL A 22 -3.62 -40.18 -20.76
C VAL A 22 -4.92 -39.60 -20.19
N VAL A 23 -4.90 -38.87 -19.08
CA VAL A 23 -6.08 -38.21 -18.54
C VAL A 23 -6.39 -36.90 -19.32
N TYR A 24 -5.38 -36.23 -19.92
CA TYR A 24 -5.60 -35.10 -20.82
C TYR A 24 -6.03 -35.51 -22.24
N ALA A 25 -5.79 -36.77 -22.63
CA ALA A 25 -6.26 -37.28 -23.92
C ALA A 25 -7.68 -37.92 -23.87
N SER A 26 -8.32 -37.98 -22.70
CA SER A 26 -9.68 -38.55 -22.55
C SER A 26 -10.77 -37.51 -22.21
N VAL A 27 -10.44 -36.20 -22.23
CA VAL A 27 -11.41 -35.11 -22.31
C VAL A 27 -11.17 -34.37 -23.64
N ALA A 28 -11.01 -35.12 -24.74
CA ALA A 28 -11.35 -34.62 -26.03
C ALA A 28 -12.87 -34.50 -26.04
N ALA A 29 -13.40 -33.27 -26.07
CA ALA A 29 -14.77 -33.06 -26.50
C ALA A 29 -15.00 -33.89 -27.75
N PRO A 30 -16.21 -34.49 -27.96
CA PRO A 30 -16.48 -35.23 -29.18
C PRO A 30 -16.09 -34.32 -30.35
N ALA A 31 -15.08 -34.76 -31.12
CA ALA A 31 -14.78 -34.14 -32.38
C ALA A 31 -16.03 -34.35 -33.23
N PHE A 32 -16.82 -33.31 -33.38
CA PHE A 32 -17.90 -33.33 -34.42
C PHE A 32 -17.17 -33.65 -35.70
N ALA A 33 -17.60 -34.72 -36.36
CA ALA A 33 -17.07 -35.08 -37.65
C ALA A 33 -17.26 -33.86 -38.56
N SER A 34 -16.14 -33.28 -39.06
CA SER A 34 -16.18 -32.10 -39.90
C SER A 34 -17.03 -32.37 -41.13
N THR A 35 -18.28 -31.93 -41.09
CA THR A 35 -19.03 -31.69 -42.31
C THR A 35 -18.27 -30.57 -43.06
N ALA A 36 -18.28 -30.62 -44.38
CA ALA A 36 -17.65 -29.55 -45.19
C ALA A 36 -18.18 -28.20 -44.72
N SER A 37 -17.27 -27.22 -44.52
CA SER A 37 -17.67 -25.87 -44.10
C SER A 37 -18.82 -25.35 -44.96
N ILE A 38 -19.81 -24.73 -44.30
CA ILE A 38 -20.96 -24.14 -45.01
C ILE A 38 -20.54 -22.96 -45.90
N ILE A 39 -19.40 -22.31 -45.66
CA ILE A 39 -18.84 -21.22 -46.46
C ILE A 39 -17.84 -21.80 -47.46
N ALA A 40 -17.99 -21.45 -48.73
CA ALA A 40 -17.07 -21.85 -49.80
C ALA A 40 -15.71 -21.14 -49.66
N PRO A 41 -14.60 -21.81 -49.97
CA PRO A 41 -13.28 -21.17 -49.99
C PRO A 41 -13.10 -20.15 -51.11
N SER A 42 -13.87 -20.29 -52.23
CA SER A 42 -13.84 -19.41 -53.39
C SER A 42 -15.17 -19.53 -54.18
N ASP A 43 -15.47 -18.53 -55.05
CA ASP A 43 -16.60 -18.61 -55.97
C ASP A 43 -16.15 -19.23 -57.29
N PRO A 44 -16.64 -20.43 -57.65
CA PRO A 44 -16.23 -21.08 -58.87
C PRO A 44 -16.82 -20.39 -60.12
N HIS A 45 -17.79 -19.47 -59.98
CA HIS A 45 -18.43 -18.76 -61.06
C HIS A 45 -18.02 -17.30 -61.19
N ASP A 46 -17.34 -16.75 -60.21
CA ASP A 46 -16.79 -15.39 -60.21
C ASP A 46 -15.28 -15.43 -59.97
N PRO A 47 -14.45 -15.54 -61.05
CA PRO A 47 -13.00 -15.61 -60.93
C PRO A 47 -12.38 -14.32 -60.39
N GLN A 48 -13.18 -13.26 -60.19
CA GLN A 48 -12.72 -12.02 -59.53
C GLN A 48 -12.87 -12.07 -58.02
N VAL A 49 -13.49 -13.12 -57.42
CA VAL A 49 -13.66 -13.33 -56.01
C VAL A 49 -12.64 -14.37 -55.55
N ASP A 50 -11.53 -13.92 -54.99
CA ASP A 50 -10.40 -14.78 -54.56
C ASP A 50 -10.72 -15.64 -53.33
N SER A 51 -11.77 -15.33 -52.57
CA SER A 51 -12.19 -16.08 -51.38
C SER A 51 -13.72 -16.09 -51.21
N GLY A 52 -14.23 -17.13 -50.59
CA GLY A 52 -15.64 -17.26 -50.22
C GLY A 52 -16.12 -16.29 -49.14
N TRP A 53 -15.19 -15.60 -48.47
CA TRP A 53 -15.47 -14.52 -47.53
C TRP A 53 -14.58 -13.31 -47.82
N GLN A 54 -15.19 -12.15 -47.90
CA GLN A 54 -14.51 -10.86 -48.11
C GLN A 54 -15.26 -9.76 -47.34
N ALA A 55 -14.49 -8.86 -46.72
CA ALA A 55 -15.02 -7.66 -46.09
C ALA A 55 -14.00 -6.52 -46.17
N GLY A 56 -14.47 -5.27 -46.04
CA GLY A 56 -13.60 -4.11 -46.04
C GLY A 56 -14.35 -2.78 -46.17
N THR A 57 -13.58 -1.70 -46.24
CA THR A 57 -14.04 -0.33 -46.44
C THR A 57 -13.50 0.21 -47.75
N CYS A 58 -14.30 0.99 -48.49
CA CYS A 58 -14.02 1.41 -49.87
C CYS A 58 -14.12 2.91 -50.07
N ASN A 59 -13.33 3.41 -51.08
CA ASN A 59 -13.33 4.79 -51.55
C ASN A 59 -14.25 5.03 -52.75
N ALA A 60 -14.41 4.01 -53.61
CA ALA A 60 -15.19 4.15 -54.86
C ALA A 60 -16.67 4.41 -54.56
N GLU A 61 -17.38 5.13 -55.47
CA GLU A 61 -18.82 5.13 -55.44
C GLU A 61 -19.35 3.68 -55.54
N PRO A 62 -20.56 3.40 -54.97
CA PRO A 62 -21.07 2.06 -55.05
C PRO A 62 -21.10 1.64 -56.48
N PRO A 63 -20.54 0.47 -56.82
CA PRO A 63 -20.86 -0.10 -58.10
C PRO A 63 -22.34 -0.42 -58.09
N GLU A 64 -22.97 -0.41 -59.31
CA GLU A 64 -24.17 -1.20 -59.50
C GLU A 64 -23.95 -2.57 -58.83
N LEU A 65 -24.86 -2.97 -58.00
CA LEU A 65 -24.76 -4.23 -57.23
C LEU A 65 -24.41 -5.37 -58.21
N GLY A 66 -23.23 -5.94 -58.08
CA GLY A 66 -22.71 -6.99 -58.97
C GLY A 66 -21.34 -6.74 -59.60
N ALA A 67 -20.82 -5.52 -59.65
CA ALA A 67 -19.45 -5.27 -60.04
C ALA A 67 -18.45 -5.48 -58.86
N ALA A 68 -17.33 -6.15 -59.11
CA ALA A 68 -16.27 -6.43 -58.13
C ALA A 68 -15.44 -5.18 -57.85
N THR A 69 -16.05 -4.17 -57.22
CA THR A 69 -15.31 -3.01 -56.71
C THR A 69 -14.86 -3.31 -55.28
N CYS A 70 -13.68 -2.85 -54.89
CA CYS A 70 -13.04 -3.17 -53.66
C CYS A 70 -12.83 -4.70 -53.47
N SER A 71 -12.21 -5.33 -54.44
CA SER A 71 -11.76 -6.71 -54.37
C SER A 71 -10.23 -6.75 -54.25
N VAL A 72 -9.68 -7.91 -53.82
CA VAL A 72 -8.23 -8.12 -53.80
C VAL A 72 -7.61 -7.83 -55.17
N ALA A 73 -8.37 -8.02 -56.28
CA ALA A 73 -7.98 -7.67 -57.64
C ALA A 73 -7.91 -6.15 -57.90
N THR A 74 -8.57 -5.34 -57.09
CA THR A 74 -8.60 -3.87 -57.19
C THR A 74 -8.19 -3.17 -55.92
N PRO A 75 -7.01 -3.43 -55.36
CA PRO A 75 -6.62 -3.00 -54.03
C PRO A 75 -6.59 -1.48 -53.80
N LYS A 76 -6.40 -0.70 -54.86
CA LYS A 76 -6.44 0.78 -54.82
C LYS A 76 -7.80 1.39 -54.50
N GLN A 77 -8.86 0.62 -54.53
CA GLN A 77 -10.22 1.06 -54.20
C GLN A 77 -10.56 0.95 -52.74
N PHE A 78 -9.74 0.23 -51.94
CA PHE A 78 -9.90 0.19 -50.49
C PHE A 78 -9.63 1.56 -49.88
N PHE A 79 -10.33 1.84 -48.78
CA PHE A 79 -10.15 3.07 -48.03
C PHE A 79 -8.97 2.91 -47.08
N GLU A 80 -7.96 3.77 -47.24
CA GLU A 80 -6.67 3.64 -46.53
C GLU A 80 -6.47 4.69 -45.44
N ARG A 81 -7.39 5.63 -45.22
CA ARG A 81 -7.21 6.73 -44.28
C ARG A 81 -7.65 6.30 -42.88
N ALA A 82 -6.76 6.40 -41.87
CA ALA A 82 -7.05 6.06 -40.51
C ALA A 82 -7.90 7.12 -39.81
N ALA A 83 -8.74 6.72 -38.86
CA ALA A 83 -9.66 7.55 -38.08
C ALA A 83 -10.56 8.43 -38.99
N ALA A 84 -10.96 7.92 -40.17
CA ALA A 84 -11.70 8.68 -41.13
C ALA A 84 -12.92 7.89 -41.62
N HIS A 85 -13.74 8.54 -42.46
CA HIS A 85 -15.05 8.01 -42.86
C HIS A 85 -14.99 7.50 -44.31
N PRO A 86 -15.01 6.16 -44.54
CA PRO A 86 -15.04 5.58 -45.86
C PRO A 86 -16.38 5.92 -46.55
N ASN A 87 -16.42 5.88 -47.91
CA ASN A 87 -17.68 5.99 -48.59
C ASN A 87 -18.58 4.77 -48.34
N TRP A 88 -17.95 3.58 -48.21
CA TRP A 88 -18.66 2.30 -48.12
C TRP A 88 -17.96 1.33 -47.19
N GLY A 89 -18.77 0.52 -46.47
CA GLY A 89 -18.34 -0.73 -45.86
C GLY A 89 -19.05 -1.89 -46.55
N PHE A 90 -18.38 -3.01 -46.78
CA PHE A 90 -19.01 -4.18 -47.36
C PHE A 90 -18.60 -5.48 -46.69
N THR A 91 -19.50 -6.46 -46.75
CA THR A 91 -19.24 -7.87 -46.45
C THR A 91 -19.83 -8.74 -47.57
N GLN A 92 -19.12 -9.83 -47.91
CA GLN A 92 -19.59 -10.79 -48.91
C GLN A 92 -19.23 -12.20 -48.49
N PHE A 93 -20.18 -13.13 -48.56
CA PHE A 93 -19.93 -14.55 -48.39
C PHE A 93 -20.59 -15.41 -49.43
N ILE A 94 -20.07 -16.61 -49.66
CA ILE A 94 -20.54 -17.62 -50.57
C ILE A 94 -20.80 -18.91 -49.82
N VAL A 95 -22.00 -19.46 -49.91
CA VAL A 95 -22.34 -20.77 -49.31
C VAL A 95 -21.75 -21.86 -50.15
N ALA A 96 -21.11 -22.84 -49.54
CA ALA A 96 -20.50 -23.98 -50.23
C ALA A 96 -21.56 -24.84 -50.96
N HIS A 97 -21.26 -25.27 -52.18
CA HIS A 97 -22.13 -26.12 -53.01
C HIS A 97 -21.28 -27.20 -53.68
N LYS A 98 -21.89 -28.32 -54.02
CA LYS A 98 -21.21 -29.55 -54.48
C LYS A 98 -20.61 -29.42 -55.90
N ALA A 99 -21.25 -28.69 -56.77
CA ALA A 99 -20.77 -28.37 -58.10
C ALA A 99 -21.37 -27.02 -58.59
N PRO A 100 -20.76 -26.36 -59.60
CA PRO A 100 -21.30 -25.15 -60.18
C PRO A 100 -22.78 -25.30 -60.57
N GLY A 101 -23.66 -24.47 -59.95
CA GLY A 101 -25.09 -24.55 -60.18
C GLY A 101 -25.89 -25.56 -59.36
N GLU A 102 -25.25 -26.34 -58.43
CA GLU A 102 -25.94 -27.24 -57.54
C GLU A 102 -26.44 -26.54 -56.27
N THR A 103 -27.27 -27.26 -55.53
CA THR A 103 -27.79 -26.80 -54.22
C THR A 103 -26.66 -26.63 -53.19
N PRO A 104 -26.77 -25.70 -52.24
CA PRO A 104 -25.81 -25.53 -51.18
C PRO A 104 -25.67 -26.79 -50.33
N VAL A 105 -24.51 -26.98 -49.72
CA VAL A 105 -24.19 -28.15 -48.87
C VAL A 105 -25.05 -28.22 -47.63
N GLY A 106 -25.60 -27.10 -47.19
CA GLY A 106 -26.50 -26.97 -46.05
C GLY A 106 -27.33 -25.70 -46.16
N GLU A 107 -28.41 -25.60 -45.40
CA GLU A 107 -29.24 -24.40 -45.33
C GLU A 107 -28.67 -23.46 -44.23
N LEU A 108 -28.25 -22.26 -44.66
CA LEU A 108 -27.66 -21.25 -43.75
C LEU A 108 -28.71 -20.80 -42.73
N LYS A 109 -28.34 -20.84 -41.45
CA LYS A 109 -29.18 -20.43 -40.34
C LYS A 109 -28.66 -19.18 -39.61
N ASP A 110 -27.47 -19.24 -39.08
CA ASP A 110 -26.88 -18.11 -38.37
C ASP A 110 -25.52 -17.71 -38.95
N VAL A 111 -25.30 -16.41 -38.98
CA VAL A 111 -24.08 -15.78 -39.45
C VAL A 111 -23.65 -14.75 -38.42
N ARG A 112 -22.38 -14.81 -38.02
CA ARG A 112 -21.76 -13.78 -37.20
C ARG A 112 -20.60 -13.15 -37.94
N VAL A 113 -20.57 -11.83 -37.93
CA VAL A 113 -19.47 -11.02 -38.45
C VAL A 113 -18.86 -10.22 -37.33
N ASP A 114 -17.57 -10.43 -37.04
CA ASP A 114 -16.81 -9.65 -36.08
C ASP A 114 -15.93 -8.66 -36.82
N LEU A 115 -16.11 -7.37 -36.52
CA LEU A 115 -15.39 -6.27 -37.15
C LEU A 115 -13.97 -6.11 -36.60
N PRO A 116 -13.05 -5.50 -37.36
CA PRO A 116 -11.71 -5.19 -36.88
C PRO A 116 -11.76 -4.31 -35.64
N VAL A 117 -10.81 -4.53 -34.71
CA VAL A 117 -10.68 -3.67 -33.53
C VAL A 117 -10.45 -2.22 -33.93
N GLY A 118 -11.27 -1.32 -33.38
CA GLY A 118 -11.20 0.12 -33.66
C GLY A 118 -11.99 0.59 -34.87
N LEU A 119 -12.56 -0.32 -35.69
CA LEU A 119 -13.60 0.05 -36.65
C LEU A 119 -14.91 0.22 -35.86
N SER A 120 -15.57 1.35 -36.03
CA SER A 120 -16.81 1.63 -35.31
C SER A 120 -17.93 2.03 -36.23
N VAL A 121 -19.17 1.62 -35.88
CA VAL A 121 -20.41 1.98 -36.57
C VAL A 121 -21.23 2.89 -35.64
N ASN A 122 -21.63 4.06 -36.11
CA ASN A 122 -22.42 5.01 -35.36
C ASN A 122 -23.91 4.99 -35.79
N PRO A 123 -24.77 4.23 -35.11
CA PRO A 123 -26.20 4.19 -35.46
C PRO A 123 -26.92 5.51 -35.16
N GLY A 124 -26.31 6.43 -34.47
CA GLY A 124 -26.83 7.79 -34.24
C GLY A 124 -26.67 8.75 -35.39
N ALA A 125 -25.80 8.42 -36.36
CA ALA A 125 -25.52 9.28 -37.52
C ALA A 125 -26.68 9.35 -38.56
N THR A 126 -27.66 8.47 -38.48
CA THR A 126 -28.81 8.40 -39.42
C THR A 126 -30.13 8.39 -38.66
N GLY A 127 -31.23 8.61 -39.42
CA GLY A 127 -32.55 8.37 -38.88
C GLY A 127 -32.73 6.92 -38.45
N ARG A 128 -33.66 6.66 -37.55
CA ARG A 128 -33.95 5.32 -37.03
C ARG A 128 -35.41 4.99 -37.23
N CYS A 129 -35.71 3.85 -37.86
CA CYS A 129 -37.06 3.36 -38.09
C CYS A 129 -37.62 2.70 -36.83
N PRO A 130 -38.86 3.07 -36.39
CA PRO A 130 -39.55 2.30 -35.37
C PRO A 130 -39.76 0.85 -35.79
N LEU A 131 -39.65 -0.11 -34.88
CA LEU A 131 -39.73 -1.54 -35.17
C LEU A 131 -41.09 -1.92 -35.76
N ASP A 132 -42.17 -1.37 -35.20
CA ASP A 132 -43.54 -1.58 -35.65
C ASP A 132 -43.80 -1.06 -37.08
N VAL A 133 -43.10 0.01 -37.50
CA VAL A 133 -43.16 0.52 -38.87
C VAL A 133 -42.38 -0.41 -39.81
N PHE A 134 -41.24 -0.90 -39.39
CA PHE A 134 -40.43 -1.84 -40.19
C PHE A 134 -41.18 -3.17 -40.38
N GLU A 135 -41.81 -3.72 -39.30
CA GLU A 135 -42.63 -4.93 -39.35
C GLU A 135 -43.90 -4.79 -40.20
N ALA A 136 -44.42 -3.58 -40.34
CA ALA A 136 -45.54 -3.30 -41.23
C ALA A 136 -45.14 -3.22 -42.72
N GLY A 137 -43.83 -3.14 -43.02
CA GLY A 137 -43.23 -3.09 -44.35
C GLY A 137 -41.99 -2.21 -44.36
N ALA A 138 -40.83 -2.79 -44.72
CA ALA A 138 -39.52 -2.13 -44.63
C ALA A 138 -39.44 -0.79 -45.37
N SER A 139 -40.19 -0.63 -46.52
CA SER A 139 -40.25 0.63 -47.27
C SER A 139 -40.83 1.81 -46.46
N GLY A 140 -41.60 1.57 -45.41
CA GLY A 140 -42.10 2.63 -44.50
C GLY A 140 -40.96 3.39 -43.83
N CYS A 141 -39.79 2.78 -43.70
CA CYS A 141 -38.60 3.34 -43.06
C CYS A 141 -37.94 4.47 -43.89
N ASP A 142 -38.23 4.60 -45.18
CA ASP A 142 -37.71 5.70 -46.00
C ASP A 142 -38.13 7.08 -45.47
N ALA A 143 -39.34 7.17 -44.94
CA ALA A 143 -39.86 8.41 -44.32
C ALA A 143 -39.04 8.90 -43.10
N TYR A 144 -38.27 8.01 -42.48
CA TYR A 144 -37.41 8.32 -41.31
C TYR A 144 -35.96 8.60 -41.73
N GLY A 145 -35.60 8.53 -43.03
CA GLY A 145 -34.21 8.64 -43.46
C GLY A 145 -33.32 7.54 -42.89
N ALA A 146 -33.89 6.37 -42.65
CA ALA A 146 -33.25 5.27 -41.92
C ALA A 146 -32.47 4.30 -42.84
N LYS A 147 -32.46 4.50 -44.16
CA LYS A 147 -31.70 3.66 -45.09
C LYS A 147 -30.20 3.85 -44.87
N VAL A 148 -29.50 2.75 -44.57
CA VAL A 148 -28.05 2.72 -44.26
C VAL A 148 -27.24 1.88 -45.24
N GLY A 149 -27.91 1.14 -46.13
CA GLY A 149 -27.22 0.31 -47.10
C GLY A 149 -28.15 -0.53 -47.94
N GLU A 150 -27.55 -1.51 -48.59
CA GLU A 150 -28.24 -2.44 -49.51
C GLU A 150 -27.66 -3.83 -49.39
N SER A 151 -28.50 -4.86 -49.59
CA SER A 151 -28.09 -6.26 -49.62
C SER A 151 -28.47 -6.92 -50.92
N MET A 152 -27.52 -7.59 -51.59
CA MET A 152 -27.76 -8.43 -52.72
C MET A 152 -27.69 -9.90 -52.33
N VAL A 153 -28.76 -10.63 -52.52
CA VAL A 153 -28.87 -12.06 -52.19
C VAL A 153 -29.04 -12.85 -53.47
N THR A 154 -28.19 -13.85 -53.68
CA THR A 154 -28.37 -14.87 -54.73
C THR A 154 -28.88 -16.15 -54.09
N ALA A 155 -29.95 -16.69 -54.61
CA ALA A 155 -30.55 -17.92 -54.13
C ALA A 155 -30.59 -19.01 -55.21
N SER A 156 -30.58 -20.26 -54.79
CA SER A 156 -30.85 -21.44 -55.63
C SER A 156 -32.12 -22.12 -55.20
N THR A 157 -32.73 -22.89 -56.14
CA THR A 157 -33.83 -23.75 -55.80
C THR A 157 -33.42 -25.23 -55.78
N PRO A 158 -33.96 -26.03 -54.85
CA PRO A 158 -33.67 -27.46 -54.81
C PRO A 158 -34.10 -28.27 -56.06
N ILE A 159 -34.97 -27.69 -56.88
CA ILE A 159 -35.58 -28.38 -58.04
C ILE A 159 -34.68 -28.37 -59.26
N THR A 160 -33.93 -27.30 -59.49
CA THR A 160 -33.15 -27.10 -60.73
C THR A 160 -31.66 -27.20 -60.52
N GLY A 161 -31.15 -27.02 -59.29
CA GLY A 161 -29.73 -26.94 -58.99
C GLY A 161 -28.99 -25.76 -59.60
N SER A 162 -29.65 -24.94 -60.39
CA SER A 162 -29.09 -23.81 -61.11
C SER A 162 -29.31 -22.54 -60.34
N PRO A 163 -28.29 -21.62 -60.30
CA PRO A 163 -28.51 -20.29 -59.77
C PRO A 163 -29.66 -19.62 -60.57
N ILE A 164 -30.62 -19.14 -59.81
CA ILE A 164 -31.69 -18.37 -60.41
C ILE A 164 -31.15 -16.96 -60.66
N ALA A 165 -31.06 -16.56 -61.91
CA ALA A 165 -30.73 -15.19 -62.30
C ALA A 165 -31.64 -14.21 -61.55
N PRO A 166 -31.23 -12.93 -61.32
CA PRO A 166 -31.85 -12.01 -60.43
C PRO A 166 -33.38 -12.09 -60.42
N ILE A 167 -33.95 -12.52 -59.27
CA ILE A 167 -35.39 -12.54 -59.08
C ILE A 167 -35.78 -11.13 -58.65
N PRO A 168 -36.64 -10.40 -59.34
CA PRO A 168 -37.09 -9.08 -58.91
C PRO A 168 -37.66 -9.14 -57.49
N GLY A 169 -37.10 -8.29 -56.57
CA GLY A 169 -37.52 -8.20 -55.18
C GLY A 169 -36.78 -9.13 -54.21
N VAL A 170 -35.90 -10.04 -54.66
CA VAL A 170 -35.07 -10.90 -53.81
C VAL A 170 -33.59 -10.58 -53.97
N THR A 171 -33.21 -9.95 -55.00
CA THR A 171 -31.82 -9.74 -55.40
C THR A 171 -31.20 -8.47 -54.88
N GLU A 172 -32.01 -7.46 -54.57
CA GLU A 172 -31.56 -6.18 -54.08
C GLU A 172 -32.58 -5.64 -53.08
N VAL A 173 -32.18 -5.54 -51.82
CA VAL A 173 -33.04 -5.09 -50.72
C VAL A 173 -32.34 -4.00 -49.92
N ASN A 174 -33.09 -2.97 -49.53
CA ASN A 174 -32.58 -1.90 -48.70
C ASN A 174 -32.32 -2.39 -47.27
N VAL A 175 -31.30 -1.87 -46.65
CA VAL A 175 -30.96 -2.08 -45.23
C VAL A 175 -31.27 -0.82 -44.45
N TYR A 176 -32.03 -0.96 -43.39
CA TYR A 176 -32.49 0.15 -42.55
C TYR A 176 -31.95 0.07 -41.13
N ASN A 177 -31.66 1.22 -40.58
CA ASN A 177 -31.34 1.38 -39.17
C ASN A 177 -32.63 1.34 -38.32
N VAL A 178 -32.86 0.27 -37.61
CA VAL A 178 -34.07 0.04 -36.82
C VAL A 178 -33.79 0.36 -35.34
N ILE A 179 -34.77 0.95 -34.65
CA ILE A 179 -34.67 1.20 -33.22
C ILE A 179 -34.48 -0.14 -32.50
N PRO A 180 -33.32 -0.39 -31.86
CA PRO A 180 -33.05 -1.67 -31.20
C PRO A 180 -33.88 -1.82 -29.94
N PRO A 181 -34.29 -3.05 -29.55
CA PRO A 181 -34.85 -3.32 -28.21
C PRO A 181 -33.80 -3.12 -27.11
N GLU A 182 -34.23 -3.21 -25.85
CA GLU A 182 -33.30 -3.19 -24.72
C GLU A 182 -32.32 -4.37 -24.81
N GLY A 183 -31.05 -4.09 -24.56
CA GLY A 183 -29.98 -5.07 -24.58
C GLY A 183 -29.25 -5.18 -25.93
N GLU A 184 -29.58 -4.36 -26.92
CA GLU A 184 -28.87 -4.30 -28.19
C GLU A 184 -28.38 -2.87 -28.46
N PRO A 185 -27.06 -2.68 -28.82
CA PRO A 185 -26.54 -1.35 -29.16
C PRO A 185 -27.02 -0.80 -30.49
N ALA A 186 -27.24 -1.67 -31.47
CA ALA A 186 -27.80 -1.33 -32.79
C ALA A 186 -28.51 -2.54 -33.41
N ARG A 187 -29.46 -2.25 -34.25
CA ARG A 187 -30.17 -3.25 -35.07
C ARG A 187 -30.36 -2.72 -36.49
N PHE A 188 -29.92 -3.50 -37.45
CA PHE A 188 -30.24 -3.19 -38.86
C PHE A 188 -31.19 -4.23 -39.37
N GLY A 189 -32.18 -3.81 -40.17
CA GLY A 189 -33.22 -4.66 -40.70
C GLY A 189 -33.26 -4.61 -42.24
N LEU A 190 -33.53 -5.76 -42.83
CA LEU A 190 -33.86 -5.88 -44.26
C LEU A 190 -35.04 -6.84 -44.43
N GLU A 191 -35.82 -6.66 -45.50
CA GLU A 191 -36.92 -7.55 -45.84
C GLU A 191 -36.51 -8.43 -47.01
N LEU A 192 -36.45 -9.75 -46.79
CA LEU A 192 -36.01 -10.70 -47.79
C LEU A 192 -37.16 -11.67 -48.12
N ALA A 193 -37.75 -11.55 -49.32
CA ALA A 193 -38.89 -12.37 -49.76
C ALA A 193 -40.04 -12.40 -48.73
N GLY A 194 -40.43 -11.24 -48.19
CA GLY A 194 -41.48 -11.11 -47.18
C GLY A 194 -41.11 -11.58 -45.79
N ASN A 195 -39.86 -11.90 -45.58
CA ASN A 195 -39.33 -12.22 -44.21
C ASN A 195 -38.44 -11.11 -43.70
N GLU A 196 -38.62 -10.77 -42.45
CA GLU A 196 -37.75 -9.83 -41.77
C GLU A 196 -36.44 -10.50 -41.38
N VAL A 197 -35.32 -9.88 -41.71
CA VAL A 197 -33.98 -10.31 -41.34
C VAL A 197 -33.30 -9.19 -40.56
N PHE A 198 -32.83 -9.49 -39.37
CA PHE A 198 -32.16 -8.52 -38.50
C PHE A 198 -30.68 -8.83 -38.31
N LEU A 199 -29.85 -7.81 -38.48
CA LEU A 199 -28.46 -7.80 -38.01
C LEU A 199 -28.45 -7.19 -36.64
N LYS A 200 -28.17 -8.00 -35.62
CA LYS A 200 -28.16 -7.62 -34.22
C LYS A 200 -26.72 -7.31 -33.82
N ALA A 201 -26.45 -6.07 -33.46
CA ALA A 201 -25.13 -5.67 -32.99
C ALA A 201 -24.90 -6.11 -31.54
N ASP A 202 -23.65 -6.41 -31.22
CA ASP A 202 -23.16 -6.52 -29.86
C ASP A 202 -21.70 -6.08 -29.77
N VAL A 203 -21.21 -5.87 -28.55
CA VAL A 203 -19.79 -5.67 -28.26
C VAL A 203 -19.23 -6.96 -27.68
N ALA A 204 -18.25 -7.54 -28.37
CA ALA A 204 -17.58 -8.76 -28.01
C ALA A 204 -16.18 -8.51 -27.44
N TYR A 205 -15.61 -9.50 -26.76
CA TYR A 205 -14.25 -9.46 -26.20
C TYR A 205 -13.56 -10.81 -26.43
N ASP A 206 -12.44 -10.79 -27.11
CA ASP A 206 -11.56 -11.93 -27.37
C ASP A 206 -10.07 -11.64 -27.06
N GLY A 207 -9.85 -10.74 -26.09
CA GLY A 207 -8.58 -10.11 -25.77
C GLY A 207 -8.60 -8.60 -26.05
N ASN A 208 -9.53 -8.15 -26.92
CA ASN A 208 -9.85 -6.75 -27.18
C ASN A 208 -11.34 -6.58 -27.38
N TYR A 209 -11.88 -5.40 -27.03
CA TYR A 209 -13.27 -5.07 -27.33
C TYR A 209 -13.43 -4.71 -28.83
N HIS A 210 -14.41 -5.31 -29.48
CA HIS A 210 -14.77 -5.03 -30.89
C HIS A 210 -16.28 -5.16 -31.10
N GLU A 211 -16.76 -4.59 -32.16
CA GLU A 211 -18.16 -4.68 -32.60
C GLU A 211 -18.38 -5.96 -33.40
N GLY A 212 -19.51 -6.63 -33.18
CA GLY A 212 -19.92 -7.80 -33.93
C GLY A 212 -21.41 -7.74 -34.28
N PHE A 213 -21.81 -8.47 -35.34
CA PHE A 213 -23.18 -8.57 -35.79
C PHE A 213 -23.58 -10.04 -35.97
N THR A 214 -24.72 -10.41 -35.38
CA THR A 214 -25.33 -11.74 -35.56
C THR A 214 -26.59 -11.61 -36.39
N ILE A 215 -26.72 -12.45 -37.42
CA ILE A 215 -27.80 -12.47 -38.38
C ILE A 215 -28.44 -13.86 -38.32
N ALA A 216 -29.74 -13.92 -38.06
CA ALA A 216 -30.51 -15.17 -38.15
C ALA A 216 -31.22 -15.18 -39.51
N VAL A 217 -30.92 -16.17 -40.30
CA VAL A 217 -31.47 -16.34 -41.65
C VAL A 217 -32.77 -17.15 -41.60
N PRO A 218 -33.87 -16.71 -42.22
CA PRO A 218 -35.13 -17.46 -42.21
C PRO A 218 -35.00 -18.84 -42.85
N HIS A 219 -35.69 -19.84 -42.34
CA HIS A 219 -35.73 -21.16 -42.90
C HIS A 219 -36.45 -21.16 -44.26
N ALA A 220 -35.73 -21.49 -45.31
CA ALA A 220 -36.19 -21.61 -46.68
C ALA A 220 -37.03 -20.41 -47.21
N LEU A 221 -36.35 -19.50 -47.91
CA LEU A 221 -36.98 -18.32 -48.48
C LEU A 221 -38.09 -18.67 -49.50
N PRO A 222 -39.33 -18.22 -49.32
CA PRO A 222 -40.39 -18.41 -50.31
C PRO A 222 -40.07 -17.57 -51.56
N ILE A 223 -39.88 -18.22 -52.74
CA ILE A 223 -39.63 -17.58 -53.99
C ILE A 223 -40.84 -17.86 -54.93
N GLU A 224 -41.47 -16.81 -55.39
CA GLU A 224 -42.57 -16.92 -56.33
C GLU A 224 -42.04 -16.98 -57.77
N LEU A 225 -42.22 -18.12 -58.39
CA LEU A 225 -41.86 -18.34 -59.80
C LEU A 225 -43.10 -18.17 -60.73
N PRO A 226 -42.91 -17.79 -62.01
CA PRO A 226 -43.99 -17.73 -62.95
C PRO A 226 -44.71 -19.08 -63.08
N LEU A 227 -46.07 -19.02 -63.25
CA LEU A 227 -46.86 -20.22 -63.34
C LEU A 227 -46.38 -21.10 -64.50
N PRO A 228 -46.31 -22.41 -64.39
CA PRO A 228 -47.05 -23.22 -63.46
C PRO A 228 -46.26 -23.63 -62.14
N LEU A 229 -45.07 -23.10 -61.87
CA LEU A 229 -44.16 -23.52 -60.73
C LEU A 229 -44.57 -22.98 -59.38
N GLY A 230 -45.21 -21.80 -59.31
CA GLY A 230 -45.72 -21.23 -58.06
C GLY A 230 -44.65 -20.94 -57.04
N LEU A 231 -44.98 -21.05 -55.71
CA LEU A 231 -44.10 -20.80 -54.60
C LEU A 231 -43.14 -21.96 -54.41
N ILE A 232 -41.85 -21.71 -54.47
CA ILE A 232 -40.80 -22.71 -54.19
C ILE A 232 -39.88 -22.21 -53.07
N LYS A 233 -39.15 -23.13 -52.51
CA LYS A 233 -38.13 -22.80 -51.46
C LYS A 233 -36.81 -22.36 -52.14
N GLY A 234 -36.31 -21.19 -51.75
CA GLY A 234 -34.99 -20.70 -52.15
C GLY A 234 -33.97 -20.86 -51.03
N LEU A 235 -32.79 -21.29 -51.38
CA LEU A 235 -31.65 -21.41 -50.47
C LEU A 235 -30.60 -20.38 -50.83
N ILE A 236 -30.06 -19.65 -49.84
CA ILE A 236 -29.04 -18.63 -50.07
C ILE A 236 -27.74 -19.28 -50.56
N LEU A 237 -27.23 -18.78 -51.71
CA LEU A 237 -25.92 -19.15 -52.27
C LEU A 237 -24.86 -18.08 -51.97
N LYS A 238 -25.23 -16.81 -52.12
CA LYS A 238 -24.31 -15.70 -51.97
C LYS A 238 -25.05 -14.52 -51.36
N ASN A 239 -24.42 -13.82 -50.50
CA ASN A 239 -24.87 -12.53 -50.01
C ASN A 239 -23.73 -11.50 -50.13
N ARG A 240 -24.04 -10.32 -50.62
CA ARG A 240 -23.20 -9.13 -50.53
C ARG A 240 -24.02 -8.03 -49.87
N LEU A 241 -23.48 -7.52 -48.77
CA LEU A 241 -24.07 -6.46 -47.97
C LEU A 241 -23.14 -5.24 -48.04
N VAL A 242 -23.70 -4.10 -48.42
CA VAL A 242 -23.00 -2.83 -48.55
C VAL A 242 -23.64 -1.81 -47.63
N PHE A 243 -22.86 -1.16 -46.78
CA PHE A 243 -23.27 -0.07 -45.93
C PHE A 243 -22.77 1.28 -46.46
N ASN A 244 -23.59 2.31 -46.39
CA ASN A 244 -23.20 3.68 -46.63
C ASN A 244 -22.29 4.17 -45.51
N GLY A 245 -21.01 4.29 -45.73
CA GLY A 245 -20.08 4.71 -44.70
C GLY A 245 -20.20 6.19 -44.29
N ARG A 246 -20.77 7.00 -45.24
CA ARG A 246 -21.09 8.42 -45.08
C ARG A 246 -22.59 8.64 -45.15
N ALA A 247 -23.33 8.21 -44.15
CA ALA A 247 -24.75 8.40 -44.02
C ALA A 247 -25.04 9.47 -42.94
N GLY A 248 -26.16 10.16 -43.07
CA GLY A 248 -26.56 11.22 -42.14
C GLY A 248 -25.56 12.40 -42.13
N ASP A 249 -24.87 12.61 -41.02
CA ASP A 249 -23.84 13.64 -40.86
C ASP A 249 -22.48 13.26 -41.45
N GLY A 250 -22.39 12.09 -42.10
CA GLY A 250 -21.18 11.58 -42.72
C GLY A 250 -20.28 10.74 -41.83
N THR A 251 -20.71 10.39 -40.61
CA THR A 251 -19.90 9.67 -39.60
C THR A 251 -20.47 8.29 -39.26
N PHE A 252 -21.12 7.59 -40.17
CA PHE A 252 -21.73 6.28 -39.90
C PHE A 252 -20.70 5.17 -39.69
N ILE A 253 -19.62 5.12 -40.52
CA ILE A 253 -18.48 4.20 -40.31
C ILE A 253 -17.24 5.03 -40.07
N THR A 254 -16.47 4.65 -39.04
CA THR A 254 -15.16 5.25 -38.76
C THR A 254 -14.09 4.15 -38.70
N THR A 255 -13.01 4.35 -39.47
CA THR A 255 -11.89 3.41 -39.53
C THR A 255 -11.04 3.48 -38.28
N PRO A 256 -10.27 2.41 -37.96
CA PRO A 256 -9.36 2.42 -36.81
C PRO A 256 -8.38 3.60 -36.84
N SER A 257 -8.04 4.12 -35.64
CA SER A 257 -7.05 5.20 -35.52
C SER A 257 -5.60 4.70 -35.52
N THR A 258 -5.36 3.42 -35.76
CA THR A 258 -4.05 2.78 -35.80
C THR A 258 -3.58 2.55 -37.21
N CYS A 259 -2.29 2.85 -37.49
CA CYS A 259 -1.64 2.52 -38.76
C CYS A 259 -0.84 1.24 -38.66
N LEU A 260 -1.04 0.37 -39.64
CA LEU A 260 -0.21 -0.78 -39.88
C LEU A 260 0.88 -0.39 -40.89
N GLY A 261 2.13 -0.83 -40.66
CA GLY A 261 3.22 -0.60 -41.60
C GLY A 261 2.96 -1.34 -42.94
N GLU A 262 3.59 -0.90 -44.03
CA GLU A 262 3.46 -1.47 -45.39
C GLU A 262 3.74 -2.99 -45.50
N ALA A 263 4.38 -3.58 -44.47
CA ALA A 263 4.78 -4.99 -44.39
C ALA A 263 3.75 -5.92 -43.74
N PHE A 264 2.56 -5.42 -43.37
CA PHE A 264 1.57 -6.20 -42.65
C PHE A 264 0.81 -7.15 -43.58
N THR A 265 1.18 -8.42 -43.60
CA THR A 265 0.61 -9.47 -44.45
C THR A 265 0.22 -10.73 -43.66
N GLN A 266 0.09 -10.66 -42.35
CA GLN A 266 -0.16 -11.86 -41.54
C GLN A 266 -1.64 -12.07 -41.27
N SER A 267 -2.11 -13.29 -41.51
CA SER A 267 -3.39 -13.83 -41.03
C SER A 267 -3.45 -13.78 -39.52
N GLY A 268 -4.64 -13.57 -38.92
CA GLY A 268 -4.82 -13.45 -37.48
C GLY A 268 -4.50 -12.04 -36.94
N SER A 269 -4.59 -11.00 -37.75
CA SER A 269 -4.39 -9.63 -37.31
C SER A 269 -5.61 -9.05 -36.61
N LEU A 270 -5.40 -8.14 -35.66
CA LEU A 270 -6.44 -7.35 -35.01
C LEU A 270 -7.32 -6.53 -36.01
N TYR A 271 -6.96 -6.48 -37.29
CA TYR A 271 -7.60 -5.69 -38.31
C TYR A 271 -8.30 -6.54 -39.37
N SER A 272 -8.44 -7.84 -39.18
CA SER A 272 -9.23 -8.70 -40.00
C SER A 272 -10.69 -8.67 -39.59
N THR A 273 -11.59 -8.81 -40.57
CA THR A 273 -13.01 -9.07 -40.33
C THR A 273 -13.22 -10.58 -40.35
N TYR A 274 -13.86 -11.10 -39.30
CA TYR A 274 -14.08 -12.53 -39.16
C TYR A 274 -15.53 -12.90 -39.42
N LEU A 275 -15.75 -14.07 -40.08
CA LEU A 275 -17.07 -14.64 -40.31
C LEU A 275 -17.17 -16.02 -39.62
N LEU A 276 -18.22 -16.21 -38.87
CA LEU A 276 -18.68 -17.51 -38.42
C LEU A 276 -20.04 -17.79 -39.05
N ALA A 277 -20.30 -19.02 -39.47
CA ALA A 277 -21.59 -19.41 -40.02
C ALA A 277 -21.97 -20.83 -39.58
N ALA A 278 -23.26 -21.07 -39.45
CA ALA A 278 -23.82 -22.38 -39.14
C ALA A 278 -25.04 -22.68 -39.97
N SER A 279 -25.27 -23.97 -40.24
CA SER A 279 -26.48 -24.44 -40.90
C SER A 279 -27.57 -24.88 -39.93
N TYR A 280 -28.81 -24.99 -40.41
CA TYR A 280 -29.90 -25.56 -39.61
C TYR A 280 -29.58 -27.01 -39.17
N GLU A 281 -28.89 -27.78 -40.02
CA GLU A 281 -28.50 -29.15 -39.74
C GLU A 281 -27.43 -29.27 -38.66
N GLU A 282 -26.48 -28.31 -38.66
CA GLU A 282 -25.42 -28.25 -37.61
C GLU A 282 -26.01 -27.89 -36.28
N GLU A 283 -26.84 -26.86 -36.19
CA GLU A 283 -27.43 -26.44 -34.94
C GLU A 283 -28.51 -27.38 -34.38
N ALA A 284 -29.07 -28.24 -35.20
CA ALA A 284 -29.95 -29.31 -34.74
C ALA A 284 -29.22 -30.41 -33.95
N GLN A 285 -27.88 -30.44 -33.95
CA GLN A 285 -27.11 -31.44 -33.24
C GLN A 285 -27.14 -31.19 -31.73
N ALA A 286 -27.25 -32.26 -30.94
CA ALA A 286 -27.31 -32.16 -29.51
C ALA A 286 -26.01 -31.54 -28.94
N GLY A 287 -26.14 -30.46 -28.19
CA GLY A 287 -24.99 -29.77 -27.56
C GLY A 287 -24.30 -28.74 -28.44
N TYR A 288 -24.77 -28.52 -29.66
CA TYR A 288 -24.28 -27.42 -30.50
C TYR A 288 -24.74 -26.06 -29.93
N THR A 289 -23.87 -25.09 -29.95
CA THR A 289 -24.14 -23.70 -29.54
C THR A 289 -23.50 -22.73 -30.54
N PHE A 290 -24.23 -21.78 -31.05
CA PHE A 290 -23.69 -20.72 -31.93
C PHE A 290 -23.41 -19.46 -31.07
N PRO A 291 -22.24 -18.79 -31.23
CA PRO A 291 -21.13 -19.11 -32.15
C PRO A 291 -20.11 -20.13 -31.59
N GLY A 292 -20.25 -20.58 -30.36
CA GLY A 292 -19.23 -21.35 -29.63
C GLY A 292 -18.81 -22.68 -30.24
N SER A 293 -19.73 -23.38 -30.96
CA SER A 293 -19.45 -24.65 -31.65
C SER A 293 -19.24 -24.50 -33.16
N ALA A 294 -19.32 -23.27 -33.69
CA ALA A 294 -19.08 -23.03 -35.09
C ALA A 294 -17.65 -23.40 -35.54
N GLN A 295 -17.48 -23.68 -36.81
CA GLN A 295 -16.14 -23.91 -37.39
C GLN A 295 -15.23 -22.71 -37.12
N PRO A 296 -13.89 -22.86 -37.14
CA PRO A 296 -12.98 -21.71 -37.01
C PRO A 296 -13.38 -20.58 -37.96
N PRO A 297 -13.29 -19.32 -37.50
CA PRO A 297 -13.76 -18.19 -38.28
C PRO A 297 -13.00 -18.06 -39.59
N PHE A 298 -13.74 -17.68 -40.63
CA PHE A 298 -13.17 -17.26 -41.91
C PHE A 298 -12.59 -15.85 -41.71
N GLU A 299 -11.35 -15.65 -42.07
CA GLU A 299 -10.67 -14.36 -41.96
C GLU A 299 -10.71 -13.63 -43.32
N SER A 300 -11.08 -12.34 -43.30
CA SER A 300 -10.87 -11.43 -44.42
C SER A 300 -9.80 -10.42 -44.01
N PRO A 301 -8.52 -10.69 -44.33
CA PRO A 301 -7.44 -9.77 -44.01
C PRO A 301 -7.52 -8.50 -44.84
N ILE A 302 -6.99 -7.41 -44.31
CA ILE A 302 -6.77 -6.21 -45.14
C ILE A 302 -5.79 -6.56 -46.25
N PRO A 303 -6.11 -6.28 -47.51
CA PRO A 303 -5.18 -6.59 -48.59
C PRO A 303 -3.83 -5.91 -48.42
N PRO A 304 -2.72 -6.56 -48.86
CA PRO A 304 -1.38 -5.98 -48.74
C PRO A 304 -1.30 -4.59 -49.40
N GLY A 305 -0.75 -3.61 -48.66
CA GLY A 305 -0.62 -2.23 -49.12
C GLY A 305 -1.84 -1.34 -48.99
N THR A 306 -2.95 -1.85 -48.44
CA THR A 306 -4.21 -1.09 -48.22
C THR A 306 -4.48 -0.87 -46.72
N SER A 307 -3.50 -1.04 -45.87
CA SER A 307 -3.64 -0.76 -44.44
C SER A 307 -3.91 0.72 -44.14
N PRO A 308 -4.58 1.05 -43.01
CA PRO A 308 -4.77 2.44 -42.62
C PRO A 308 -3.48 3.25 -42.64
N LYS A 309 -3.50 4.41 -43.28
CA LYS A 309 -2.38 5.35 -43.44
C LYS A 309 -2.71 6.71 -42.81
N GLU A 310 -1.78 7.65 -42.90
CA GLU A 310 -1.94 9.03 -42.39
C GLU A 310 -2.19 9.16 -40.88
N CYS A 311 -1.66 8.25 -40.08
CA CYS A 311 -1.78 8.37 -38.62
C CYS A 311 -1.10 9.61 -38.05
N GLY A 312 -0.03 10.09 -38.69
CA GLY A 312 0.69 11.31 -38.27
C GLY A 312 -0.16 12.60 -38.34
N THR A 313 -1.28 12.58 -39.08
CA THR A 313 -2.18 13.73 -39.22
C THR A 313 -3.41 13.64 -38.31
N ILE A 314 -3.61 12.49 -37.65
CA ILE A 314 -4.75 12.30 -36.75
C ILE A 314 -4.61 13.23 -35.53
N PRO A 315 -5.63 14.11 -35.28
CA PRO A 315 -5.59 14.99 -34.13
C PRO A 315 -5.67 14.22 -32.84
N TYR A 316 -4.93 14.67 -31.80
CA TYR A 316 -5.02 14.12 -30.45
C TYR A 316 -4.82 15.21 -29.42
N ALA A 317 -5.90 15.72 -28.85
CA ALA A 317 -5.91 16.83 -27.91
C ALA A 317 -6.80 16.49 -26.68
N PRO A 318 -6.46 15.44 -25.90
CA PRO A 318 -7.24 15.08 -24.72
C PRO A 318 -7.17 16.16 -23.65
N GLY A 319 -8.23 16.28 -22.84
CA GLY A 319 -8.32 17.13 -21.67
C GLY A 319 -8.27 16.33 -20.38
N LEU A 320 -7.90 17.00 -19.28
CA LEU A 320 -7.96 16.47 -17.92
C LEU A 320 -8.68 17.46 -17.01
N ALA A 321 -9.61 17.00 -16.18
CA ALA A 321 -10.16 17.72 -15.04
C ALA A 321 -10.03 16.84 -13.78
N VAL A 322 -9.53 17.42 -12.70
CA VAL A 322 -9.45 16.77 -11.39
C VAL A 322 -10.03 17.72 -10.35
N ASP A 323 -11.15 17.30 -9.74
CA ASP A 323 -11.91 18.11 -8.79
C ASP A 323 -12.03 17.36 -7.45
N PRO A 324 -11.21 17.69 -6.43
CA PRO A 324 -11.39 17.18 -5.09
C PRO A 324 -12.72 17.66 -4.48
N ASN A 325 -13.37 16.80 -3.70
CA ASN A 325 -14.63 17.17 -3.05
C ASN A 325 -14.45 17.96 -1.75
N THR A 326 -13.23 18.36 -1.39
CA THR A 326 -12.90 19.21 -0.26
C THR A 326 -11.94 20.32 -0.66
N ALA A 327 -12.10 21.48 -0.04
CA ALA A 327 -11.14 22.57 -0.09
C ALA A 327 -10.15 22.56 1.08
N ASP A 328 -10.33 21.65 2.04
CA ASP A 328 -9.49 21.54 3.24
C ASP A 328 -8.19 20.80 2.95
N VAL A 329 -7.10 21.28 3.53
CA VAL A 329 -5.80 20.59 3.51
C VAL A 329 -5.75 19.44 4.50
N ASN A 330 -4.94 18.41 4.22
CA ASN A 330 -4.69 17.25 5.09
C ASN A 330 -6.01 16.64 5.64
N SER A 331 -6.99 16.45 4.75
CA SER A 331 -8.35 15.99 5.06
C SER A 331 -8.76 14.82 4.18
N PRO A 332 -9.71 13.98 4.61
CA PRO A 332 -10.27 12.95 3.75
C PRO A 332 -10.88 13.59 2.51
N SER A 333 -10.54 13.08 1.32
CA SER A 333 -11.01 13.61 0.05
C SER A 333 -11.46 12.51 -0.89
N GLY A 334 -12.67 12.66 -1.45
CA GLY A 334 -12.98 12.07 -2.74
C GLY A 334 -12.43 12.96 -3.85
N ALA A 335 -12.51 12.49 -5.09
CA ALA A 335 -12.14 13.28 -6.26
C ALA A 335 -12.94 12.82 -7.47
N ALA A 336 -13.33 13.76 -8.33
CA ALA A 336 -13.76 13.47 -9.69
C ALA A 336 -12.55 13.63 -10.62
N VAL A 337 -12.24 12.60 -11.40
CA VAL A 337 -11.17 12.60 -12.40
C VAL A 337 -11.81 12.36 -13.76
N THR A 338 -11.79 13.36 -14.64
CA THR A 338 -12.41 13.30 -15.96
C THR A 338 -11.36 13.47 -17.05
N VAL A 339 -11.29 12.49 -17.93
CA VAL A 339 -10.54 12.55 -19.19
C VAL A 339 -11.53 12.84 -20.30
N SER A 340 -11.26 13.83 -21.14
CA SER A 340 -12.07 14.15 -22.29
C SER A 340 -11.25 14.03 -23.58
N VAL A 341 -11.89 13.53 -24.65
CA VAL A 341 -11.28 13.46 -25.98
C VAL A 341 -12.26 14.15 -26.96
N PRO A 342 -11.81 15.16 -27.70
CA PRO A 342 -12.66 15.79 -28.69
C PRO A 342 -13.12 14.78 -29.73
N HIS A 343 -14.38 14.83 -30.13
CA HIS A 343 -14.93 14.08 -31.27
C HIS A 343 -15.09 15.05 -32.47
N ILE A 344 -14.52 14.68 -33.61
CA ILE A 344 -14.51 15.52 -34.80
C ILE A 344 -15.43 14.89 -35.85
N THR A 345 -16.53 15.55 -36.15
CA THR A 345 -17.50 15.16 -37.16
C THR A 345 -17.21 15.85 -38.49
N GLY A 346 -17.51 15.22 -39.58
CA GLY A 346 -17.36 15.78 -40.92
C GLY A 346 -16.83 14.72 -41.91
N ALA A 347 -17.49 14.60 -43.04
CA ALA A 347 -17.27 13.53 -44.02
C ALA A 347 -15.80 13.39 -44.46
N ASP A 348 -15.06 14.49 -44.54
CA ASP A 348 -13.67 14.52 -45.03
C ASP A 348 -12.63 14.70 -43.92
N SER A 349 -13.06 14.78 -42.66
CA SER A 349 -12.16 14.93 -41.50
C SER A 349 -11.64 13.58 -41.02
N GLN A 350 -10.55 13.61 -40.24
CA GLN A 350 -10.14 12.52 -39.35
C GLN A 350 -10.67 12.83 -37.97
N ASP A 351 -11.24 11.83 -37.31
CA ASP A 351 -11.63 11.96 -35.92
C ASP A 351 -10.38 11.96 -34.99
N SER A 352 -10.55 12.30 -33.74
CA SER A 352 -9.45 12.21 -32.74
C SER A 352 -9.02 10.76 -32.58
N SER A 353 -7.70 10.57 -32.40
CA SER A 353 -7.20 9.24 -32.08
C SER A 353 -7.79 8.76 -30.73
N VAL A 354 -8.15 7.49 -30.67
CA VAL A 354 -8.50 6.84 -29.42
C VAL A 354 -7.28 6.76 -28.52
N THR A 355 -7.46 6.96 -27.23
CA THR A 355 -6.40 6.83 -26.22
C THR A 355 -5.98 5.37 -26.10
N LYS A 356 -4.67 5.08 -26.14
CA LYS A 356 -4.09 3.75 -25.90
C LYS A 356 -3.72 3.55 -24.43
N THR A 357 -3.02 4.52 -23.88
CA THR A 357 -2.59 4.49 -22.48
C THR A 357 -2.91 5.83 -21.84
N ALA A 358 -3.58 5.80 -20.70
CA ALA A 358 -3.85 6.96 -19.88
C ALA A 358 -3.13 6.82 -18.55
N GLN A 359 -2.15 7.70 -18.30
CA GLN A 359 -1.44 7.78 -17.04
C GLN A 359 -1.80 9.10 -16.37
N VAL A 360 -2.36 9.05 -15.14
CA VAL A 360 -2.77 10.22 -14.38
C VAL A 360 -1.99 10.25 -13.07
N SER A 361 -1.22 11.30 -12.84
CA SER A 361 -0.47 11.54 -11.59
C SER A 361 -1.15 12.62 -10.76
N LEU A 362 -1.56 12.27 -9.54
CA LEU A 362 -2.11 13.23 -8.59
C LEU A 362 -1.00 14.17 -8.08
N PRO A 363 -1.35 15.37 -7.57
CA PRO A 363 -0.36 16.27 -6.98
C PRO A 363 0.41 15.61 -5.84
N GLN A 364 1.67 15.99 -5.67
CA GLN A 364 2.45 15.57 -4.51
C GLN A 364 1.77 16.02 -3.21
N GLY A 365 1.68 15.13 -2.24
CA GLY A 365 0.97 15.35 -0.98
C GLY A 365 -0.49 14.91 -0.99
N MET A 366 -1.06 14.63 -2.15
CA MET A 366 -2.33 13.93 -2.27
C MET A 366 -2.07 12.44 -2.42
N GLY A 367 -2.51 11.63 -1.47
CA GLY A 367 -2.16 10.21 -1.41
C GLY A 367 -3.29 9.34 -0.86
N ILE A 368 -3.02 8.05 -0.68
CA ILE A 368 -3.96 7.11 -0.07
C ILE A 368 -4.19 7.48 1.40
N ASN A 369 -5.45 7.49 1.80
CA ASN A 369 -5.85 7.68 3.19
C ASN A 369 -5.96 6.32 3.92
N PRO A 370 -5.10 6.00 4.89
CA PRO A 370 -5.20 4.77 5.66
C PRO A 370 -6.56 4.54 6.34
N ALA A 371 -7.27 5.62 6.71
CA ALA A 371 -8.59 5.52 7.33
C ALA A 371 -9.64 4.81 6.44
N ALA A 372 -9.47 4.86 5.12
CA ALA A 372 -10.33 4.15 4.18
C ALA A 372 -10.28 2.62 4.33
N ALA A 373 -9.19 2.09 4.89
CA ALA A 373 -9.02 0.65 5.07
C ALA A 373 -9.93 0.03 6.15
N ASN A 374 -10.61 0.87 6.96
CA ASN A 374 -11.56 0.40 7.96
C ASN A 374 -12.79 -0.24 7.29
N GLY A 375 -12.89 -1.58 7.36
CA GLY A 375 -13.97 -2.35 6.77
C GLY A 375 -13.86 -2.55 5.24
N LEU A 376 -12.80 -2.05 4.60
CA LEU A 376 -12.55 -2.24 3.17
C LEU A 376 -12.26 -3.71 2.86
N GLN A 377 -12.83 -4.20 1.76
CA GLN A 377 -12.51 -5.48 1.14
C GLN A 377 -11.90 -5.26 -0.24
N THR A 378 -11.35 -6.30 -0.84
CA THR A 378 -10.84 -6.27 -2.21
C THR A 378 -11.61 -7.21 -3.11
N CYS A 379 -11.63 -6.92 -4.40
CA CYS A 379 -12.16 -7.81 -5.42
C CYS A 379 -11.02 -8.57 -6.09
N SER A 380 -11.17 -9.90 -6.25
CA SER A 380 -10.21 -10.70 -7.03
C SER A 380 -10.48 -10.59 -8.53
N ASN A 381 -9.47 -10.89 -9.35
CA ASN A 381 -9.63 -10.93 -10.83
C ASN A 381 -10.75 -11.88 -11.25
N ALA A 382 -10.89 -13.03 -10.58
CA ALA A 382 -11.92 -14.02 -10.89
C ALA A 382 -13.34 -13.50 -10.61
N LEU A 383 -13.53 -12.73 -9.53
CA LEU A 383 -14.82 -12.12 -9.19
C LEU A 383 -15.13 -10.90 -10.06
N PHE A 384 -14.10 -10.15 -10.45
CA PHE A 384 -14.25 -9.03 -11.38
C PHE A 384 -14.64 -9.51 -12.77
N GLY A 385 -14.04 -10.58 -13.29
CA GLY A 385 -14.39 -11.23 -14.54
C GLY A 385 -14.22 -10.32 -15.74
N GLU A 386 -13.05 -9.69 -15.90
CA GLU A 386 -12.71 -8.88 -17.07
C GLU A 386 -12.95 -9.65 -18.37
N GLY A 387 -13.50 -8.98 -19.39
CA GLY A 387 -13.85 -9.60 -20.68
C GLY A 387 -15.10 -10.48 -20.66
N THR A 388 -15.84 -10.59 -19.56
CA THR A 388 -17.09 -11.37 -19.50
C THR A 388 -18.32 -10.45 -19.42
N LYS A 389 -19.46 -10.95 -19.92
CA LYS A 389 -20.76 -10.26 -19.80
C LYS A 389 -21.50 -10.60 -18.48
N ASN A 390 -20.95 -11.51 -17.65
CA ASN A 390 -21.56 -11.89 -16.39
C ASN A 390 -21.57 -10.70 -15.40
N PRO A 391 -22.53 -10.62 -14.47
CA PRO A 391 -22.49 -9.66 -13.37
C PRO A 391 -21.19 -9.81 -12.58
N THR A 392 -20.62 -8.69 -12.12
CA THR A 392 -19.45 -8.74 -11.24
C THR A 392 -19.79 -9.36 -9.90
N GLY A 393 -18.87 -10.21 -9.37
CA GLY A 393 -18.97 -10.81 -8.04
C GLY A 393 -18.22 -10.00 -6.97
N CYS A 394 -17.78 -8.78 -7.28
CA CYS A 394 -17.03 -7.94 -6.33
C CYS A 394 -17.81 -7.66 -5.05
N PRO A 395 -17.21 -7.82 -3.86
CA PRO A 395 -17.86 -7.49 -2.60
C PRO A 395 -18.28 -6.01 -2.57
N PRO A 396 -19.49 -5.66 -2.08
CA PRO A 396 -19.91 -4.26 -1.96
C PRO A 396 -18.94 -3.39 -1.16
N ALA A 397 -18.27 -3.97 -0.16
CA ALA A 397 -17.26 -3.28 0.65
C ALA A 397 -15.93 -3.01 -0.10
N SER A 398 -15.77 -3.49 -1.33
CA SER A 398 -14.64 -3.13 -2.20
C SER A 398 -14.91 -1.93 -3.11
N LYS A 399 -16.15 -1.41 -3.12
CA LYS A 399 -16.55 -0.27 -3.93
C LYS A 399 -15.98 1.03 -3.36
N ILE A 400 -15.17 1.73 -4.18
CA ILE A 400 -14.51 2.98 -3.81
C ILE A 400 -15.00 4.19 -4.63
N GLY A 401 -15.87 3.97 -5.60
CA GLY A 401 -16.36 5.05 -6.45
C GLY A 401 -17.34 4.59 -7.51
N THR A 402 -17.59 5.48 -8.47
CA THR A 402 -18.42 5.25 -9.65
C THR A 402 -17.72 5.71 -10.91
N VAL A 403 -18.16 5.18 -12.04
CA VAL A 403 -17.69 5.55 -13.38
C VAL A 403 -18.84 6.01 -14.26
N GLU A 404 -18.56 6.95 -15.16
CA GLU A 404 -19.46 7.40 -16.21
C GLU A 404 -18.66 7.62 -17.49
N ILE A 405 -19.10 6.98 -18.62
CA ILE A 405 -18.43 7.08 -19.92
C ILE A 405 -19.44 7.52 -20.96
N THR A 406 -19.13 8.58 -21.70
CA THR A 406 -19.90 9.04 -22.84
C THR A 406 -19.19 8.64 -24.14
N SER A 407 -19.90 7.92 -25.02
CA SER A 407 -19.37 7.42 -26.27
C SER A 407 -20.26 7.89 -27.44
N PRO A 408 -19.68 8.49 -28.52
CA PRO A 408 -20.43 9.00 -29.66
C PRO A 408 -21.31 7.96 -30.39
N PRO A 409 -20.89 6.70 -30.53
CA PRO A 409 -21.74 5.65 -31.14
C PRO A 409 -23.00 5.31 -30.33
N LEU A 410 -23.12 5.75 -29.11
CA LEU A 410 -24.29 5.50 -28.24
C LEU A 410 -25.20 6.73 -28.20
N PRO A 411 -26.28 6.78 -29.01
CA PRO A 411 -27.08 7.98 -29.18
C PRO A 411 -27.89 8.42 -27.98
N GLU A 412 -28.15 7.52 -27.05
CA GLU A 412 -28.90 7.78 -25.82
C GLU A 412 -28.29 7.10 -24.61
N GLY A 413 -27.83 7.90 -23.66
CA GLY A 413 -27.31 7.41 -22.39
C GLY A 413 -25.83 7.05 -22.40
N ASN A 414 -25.27 7.01 -21.21
CA ASN A 414 -23.87 6.74 -20.97
C ASN A 414 -23.70 5.31 -20.47
N LEU A 415 -22.47 4.77 -20.56
CA LEU A 415 -22.12 3.65 -19.70
C LEU A 415 -21.86 4.21 -18.31
N SER A 416 -22.45 3.56 -17.31
CA SER A 416 -22.25 3.93 -15.92
C SER A 416 -22.00 2.68 -15.07
N GLY A 417 -21.37 2.85 -13.92
CA GLY A 417 -21.14 1.72 -13.04
C GLY A 417 -20.25 2.04 -11.85
N ASP A 418 -19.59 1.01 -11.37
CA ASP A 418 -18.87 1.02 -10.11
C ASP A 418 -17.36 0.89 -10.27
N VAL A 419 -16.64 1.50 -9.34
CA VAL A 419 -15.20 1.38 -9.23
C VAL A 419 -14.89 0.61 -7.96
N PHE A 420 -14.13 -0.48 -8.09
CA PHE A 420 -13.75 -1.34 -6.98
C PHE A 420 -12.23 -1.33 -6.79
N VAL A 421 -11.79 -1.65 -5.57
CA VAL A 421 -10.38 -1.89 -5.29
C VAL A 421 -10.05 -3.37 -5.50
N GLY A 422 -8.98 -3.63 -6.27
CA GLY A 422 -8.49 -4.97 -6.56
C GLY A 422 -7.65 -5.56 -5.42
N GLU A 423 -7.49 -6.88 -5.38
CA GLU A 423 -6.61 -7.56 -4.42
C GLU A 423 -5.14 -7.19 -4.65
N GLN A 424 -4.37 -7.12 -3.56
CA GLN A 424 -2.93 -6.87 -3.59
C GLN A 424 -2.18 -8.09 -4.15
N LEU A 425 -1.41 -7.91 -5.23
CA LEU A 425 -0.57 -8.97 -5.82
C LEU A 425 0.92 -8.76 -5.50
N SER A 426 1.33 -7.55 -5.15
CA SER A 426 2.70 -7.19 -4.77
C SER A 426 2.70 -6.30 -3.53
N ARG A 427 3.83 -6.23 -2.83
CA ARG A 427 4.10 -5.25 -1.76
C ARG A 427 5.04 -4.14 -2.23
N ASP A 428 5.41 -4.15 -3.50
CA ASP A 428 6.19 -3.07 -4.10
C ASP A 428 5.26 -1.96 -4.58
N PRO A 429 5.25 -0.78 -3.93
CA PRO A 429 4.34 0.31 -4.28
C PRO A 429 4.57 0.86 -5.69
N THR A 430 5.73 0.60 -6.28
CA THR A 430 6.05 1.06 -7.65
C THR A 430 5.58 0.11 -8.73
N SER A 431 5.21 -1.12 -8.38
CA SER A 431 4.85 -2.18 -9.33
C SER A 431 3.52 -1.92 -10.06
N GLY A 432 2.62 -1.12 -9.50
CA GLY A 432 1.24 -1.01 -9.95
C GLY A 432 0.33 -2.18 -9.53
N GLU A 433 0.89 -3.17 -8.82
CA GLU A 433 0.18 -4.39 -8.37
C GLU A 433 -0.12 -4.37 -6.87
N GLU A 434 0.38 -3.38 -6.13
CA GLU A 434 0.02 -3.18 -4.74
C GLU A 434 -1.40 -2.63 -4.62
N TYR A 435 -1.71 -1.64 -5.45
CA TYR A 435 -3.03 -1.02 -5.53
C TYR A 435 -3.54 -1.12 -6.96
N ARG A 436 -4.72 -1.73 -7.11
CA ARG A 436 -5.40 -1.82 -8.40
C ARG A 436 -6.83 -1.32 -8.26
N ILE A 437 -7.32 -0.69 -9.30
CA ILE A 437 -8.72 -0.28 -9.40
C ILE A 437 -9.38 -1.01 -10.56
N PHE A 438 -10.58 -1.52 -10.32
CA PHE A 438 -11.40 -2.20 -11.29
C PHE A 438 -12.58 -1.32 -11.65
N VAL A 439 -12.72 -1.03 -12.92
CA VAL A 439 -13.81 -0.21 -13.48
C VAL A 439 -14.80 -1.14 -14.16
N ASP A 440 -16.04 -1.22 -13.69
CA ASP A 440 -17.14 -2.00 -14.26
C ASP A 440 -18.18 -1.01 -14.80
N ALA A 441 -18.13 -0.70 -16.09
CA ALA A 441 -19.02 0.22 -16.75
C ALA A 441 -19.99 -0.53 -17.63
N GLU A 442 -21.31 -0.28 -17.48
CA GLU A 442 -22.33 -0.96 -18.26
C GLU A 442 -23.45 -0.01 -18.70
N SER A 443 -24.11 -0.40 -19.77
CA SER A 443 -25.39 0.15 -20.17
C SER A 443 -26.38 -0.97 -20.42
N ALA A 444 -27.34 -1.13 -19.53
CA ALA A 444 -28.42 -2.11 -19.68
C ALA A 444 -29.23 -1.84 -20.96
N ARG A 445 -29.42 -0.58 -21.30
CA ARG A 445 -30.13 -0.14 -22.52
C ARG A 445 -29.53 -0.73 -23.77
N TYR A 446 -28.20 -0.80 -23.88
CA TYR A 446 -27.46 -1.29 -25.03
C TYR A 446 -26.86 -2.69 -24.82
N GLY A 447 -27.00 -3.30 -23.65
CA GLY A 447 -26.38 -4.60 -23.38
C GLY A 447 -24.85 -4.58 -23.42
N ILE A 448 -24.24 -3.40 -23.29
CA ILE A 448 -22.80 -3.22 -23.34
C ILE A 448 -22.24 -3.27 -21.93
N LYS A 449 -21.14 -4.00 -21.78
CA LYS A 449 -20.36 -4.06 -20.53
C LYS A 449 -18.88 -3.97 -20.87
N VAL A 450 -18.21 -2.99 -20.27
CA VAL A 450 -16.77 -2.74 -20.44
C VAL A 450 -16.11 -2.76 -19.07
N ARG A 451 -15.09 -3.59 -18.92
CA ARG A 451 -14.29 -3.72 -17.71
C ARG A 451 -12.85 -3.38 -17.97
N LEU A 452 -12.28 -2.55 -17.08
CA LEU A 452 -10.91 -2.08 -17.22
C LEU A 452 -10.18 -2.23 -15.89
N THR A 453 -8.92 -2.63 -15.96
CA THR A 453 -8.01 -2.67 -14.81
C THR A 453 -7.06 -1.48 -14.86
N GLY A 454 -7.08 -0.68 -13.78
CA GLY A 454 -6.14 0.42 -13.56
C GLY A 454 -5.07 0.02 -12.53
N HIS A 455 -3.82 0.22 -12.90
CA HIS A 455 -2.65 -0.05 -12.06
C HIS A 455 -2.23 1.22 -11.35
N VAL A 456 -2.18 1.21 -10.02
CA VAL A 456 -1.84 2.39 -9.21
C VAL A 456 -0.46 2.19 -8.61
N SER A 457 0.52 2.93 -9.08
CA SER A 457 1.84 3.03 -8.46
C SER A 457 1.89 4.18 -7.47
N ALA A 458 2.55 3.97 -6.33
CA ALA A 458 2.78 4.98 -5.32
C ALA A 458 4.28 5.22 -5.13
N ASN A 459 4.69 6.47 -5.07
CA ASN A 459 6.08 6.82 -4.83
C ASN A 459 6.47 6.45 -3.39
N PRO A 460 7.51 5.63 -3.15
CA PRO A 460 7.84 5.13 -1.81
C PRO A 460 8.32 6.21 -0.84
N VAL A 461 8.71 7.39 -1.34
CA VAL A 461 9.22 8.51 -0.54
C VAL A 461 8.15 9.57 -0.29
N THR A 462 7.37 9.91 -1.34
CA THR A 462 6.41 11.02 -1.29
C THR A 462 4.96 10.57 -1.13
N GLY A 463 4.66 9.30 -1.39
CA GLY A 463 3.29 8.77 -1.43
C GLY A 463 2.47 9.27 -2.62
N GLN A 464 3.09 9.96 -3.61
CA GLN A 464 2.41 10.44 -4.80
C GLN A 464 1.89 9.28 -5.64
N LEU A 465 0.63 9.36 -6.05
CA LEU A 465 -0.05 8.31 -6.80
C LEU A 465 -0.01 8.57 -8.30
N THR A 466 0.24 7.52 -9.06
CA THR A 466 0.10 7.51 -10.52
C THR A 466 -0.73 6.30 -10.92
N THR A 467 -1.88 6.55 -11.53
CA THR A 467 -2.78 5.51 -12.06
C THR A 467 -2.57 5.35 -13.54
N THR A 468 -2.40 4.12 -14.01
CA THR A 468 -2.18 3.78 -15.42
C THR A 468 -3.26 2.81 -15.90
N PHE A 469 -4.01 3.20 -16.93
CA PHE A 469 -4.81 2.32 -17.75
C PHE A 469 -4.03 2.08 -19.04
N ALA A 470 -3.63 0.86 -19.29
CA ALA A 470 -2.89 0.47 -20.49
C ALA A 470 -3.80 -0.31 -21.45
N GLU A 471 -3.48 -0.27 -22.74
CA GLU A 471 -4.20 -1.00 -23.80
C GLU A 471 -5.72 -0.80 -23.70
N THR A 472 -6.17 0.47 -23.52
CA THR A 472 -7.60 0.76 -23.43
C THR A 472 -8.32 0.39 -24.75
N PRO A 473 -9.61 0.00 -24.69
CA PRO A 473 -10.37 -0.37 -25.89
C PRO A 473 -10.30 0.68 -26.98
N GLN A 474 -10.16 0.25 -28.24
CA GLN A 474 -10.17 1.17 -29.38
C GLN A 474 -11.60 1.60 -29.76
N VAL A 475 -12.39 2.01 -28.77
CA VAL A 475 -13.74 2.53 -28.94
C VAL A 475 -13.73 4.01 -28.62
N PRO A 476 -14.26 4.89 -29.46
CA PRO A 476 -14.26 6.33 -29.25
C PRO A 476 -15.10 6.69 -28.01
N PHE A 477 -14.55 7.58 -27.15
CA PHE A 477 -15.27 8.20 -26.05
C PHE A 477 -14.98 9.71 -26.02
N THR A 478 -15.95 10.49 -25.61
CA THR A 478 -15.79 11.95 -25.44
C THR A 478 -15.52 12.32 -23.99
N SER A 479 -15.98 11.51 -23.05
CA SER A 479 -15.76 11.71 -21.61
C SER A 479 -15.64 10.37 -20.89
N PHE A 480 -14.64 10.27 -20.03
CA PHE A 480 -14.44 9.16 -19.09
C PHE A 480 -14.22 9.75 -17.69
N ALA A 481 -15.22 9.63 -16.83
CA ALA A 481 -15.24 10.22 -15.50
C ALA A 481 -15.23 9.15 -14.41
N LEU A 482 -14.19 9.17 -13.54
CA LEU A 482 -14.13 8.40 -12.30
C LEU A 482 -14.47 9.33 -11.14
N ARG A 483 -15.37 8.91 -10.24
CA ARG A 483 -15.76 9.66 -9.05
C ARG A 483 -15.47 8.83 -7.82
N PHE A 484 -14.39 9.13 -7.11
CA PHE A 484 -14.02 8.46 -5.87
C PHE A 484 -14.86 8.96 -4.70
N ASN A 485 -15.28 8.05 -3.82
CA ASN A 485 -16.10 8.34 -2.67
C ASN A 485 -15.39 9.31 -1.70
N GLY A 486 -16.14 10.31 -1.20
CA GLY A 486 -15.72 11.23 -0.15
C GLY A 486 -16.17 10.79 1.25
N GLY A 487 -16.06 11.70 2.22
CA GLY A 487 -16.48 11.49 3.60
C GLY A 487 -15.43 10.83 4.49
N ALA A 488 -15.82 10.30 5.64
CA ALA A 488 -14.89 9.78 6.66
C ALA A 488 -14.01 8.61 6.21
N HIS A 489 -14.48 7.85 5.22
CA HIS A 489 -13.78 6.72 4.60
C HIS A 489 -13.30 7.03 3.18
N ALA A 490 -13.09 8.32 2.86
CA ALA A 490 -12.54 8.71 1.57
C ALA A 490 -11.19 8.03 1.33
N VAL A 491 -11.03 7.51 0.11
CA VAL A 491 -9.81 6.74 -0.25
C VAL A 491 -8.56 7.61 -0.40
N LEU A 492 -8.73 8.92 -0.59
CA LEU A 492 -7.64 9.88 -0.71
C LEU A 492 -7.58 10.83 0.48
N SER A 493 -6.40 11.37 0.74
CA SER A 493 -6.16 12.55 1.58
C SER A 493 -5.75 13.72 0.71
N SER A 494 -6.28 14.91 0.97
CA SER A 494 -5.88 16.14 0.30
C SER A 494 -4.45 16.57 0.69
N SER A 495 -3.80 17.36 -0.17
CA SER A 495 -2.45 17.89 0.08
C SER A 495 -2.36 18.65 1.40
N PRO A 496 -1.20 18.66 2.06
CA PRO A 496 -1.04 19.21 3.41
C PRO A 496 -0.93 20.74 3.46
N THR A 497 -0.82 21.40 2.30
CA THR A 497 -0.65 22.86 2.21
C THR A 497 -1.66 23.51 1.29
N CYS A 498 -1.98 24.75 1.57
CA CYS A 498 -2.87 25.57 0.76
C CYS A 498 -2.17 26.15 -0.45
N GLY A 499 -2.97 26.42 -1.48
CA GLY A 499 -2.48 26.97 -2.73
C GLY A 499 -2.82 26.08 -3.92
N PRO A 500 -2.24 26.37 -5.08
CA PRO A 500 -2.47 25.60 -6.29
C PRO A 500 -1.82 24.22 -6.19
N ASN A 501 -2.59 23.21 -6.56
CA ASN A 501 -2.16 21.83 -6.77
C ASN A 501 -2.41 21.49 -8.24
N THR A 502 -1.56 20.70 -8.85
CA THR A 502 -1.71 20.36 -10.26
C THR A 502 -1.60 18.85 -10.44
N ALA A 503 -2.66 18.24 -10.96
CA ALA A 503 -2.61 16.89 -11.49
C ALA A 503 -2.06 16.90 -12.92
N THR A 504 -1.24 15.92 -13.27
CA THR A 504 -0.60 15.82 -14.59
C THR A 504 -0.91 14.49 -15.25
N THR A 505 -0.82 14.44 -16.58
CA THR A 505 -1.03 13.20 -17.33
C THR A 505 0.08 12.96 -18.33
N ALA A 506 0.16 11.69 -18.77
CA ALA A 506 0.82 11.29 -20.00
C ALA A 506 -0.15 10.35 -20.71
N MET A 507 -0.71 10.79 -21.83
CA MET A 507 -1.69 10.02 -22.62
C MET A 507 -1.10 9.71 -23.98
N THR A 508 -1.00 8.41 -24.31
CA THR A 508 -0.53 7.97 -25.62
C THR A 508 -1.71 7.56 -26.48
N PRO A 509 -1.78 8.00 -27.75
CA PRO A 509 -2.83 7.60 -28.67
C PRO A 509 -2.50 6.27 -29.34
N TRP A 510 -3.54 5.59 -29.86
CA TRP A 510 -3.37 4.42 -30.74
C TRP A 510 -2.75 4.76 -32.09
N SER A 511 -2.86 5.99 -32.55
CA SER A 511 -2.22 6.46 -33.78
C SER A 511 -0.69 6.42 -33.78
N GLY A 512 -0.06 6.26 -32.63
CA GLY A 512 1.40 6.33 -32.47
C GLY A 512 1.97 7.75 -32.49
N ASN A 513 1.12 8.77 -32.53
CA ASN A 513 1.52 10.18 -32.39
C ASN A 513 2.15 10.44 -31.02
N PRO A 514 2.93 11.52 -30.85
CA PRO A 514 3.53 11.87 -29.56
C PRO A 514 2.49 11.93 -28.44
N PRO A 515 2.84 11.54 -27.22
CA PRO A 515 1.95 11.64 -26.06
C PRO A 515 1.49 13.07 -25.81
N ALA A 516 0.22 13.24 -25.42
CA ALA A 516 -0.31 14.49 -24.91
C ALA A 516 -0.21 14.52 -23.38
N SER A 517 0.07 15.68 -22.80
CA SER A 517 0.25 15.85 -21.35
C SER A 517 -0.60 17.01 -20.80
N PRO A 518 -1.93 16.93 -20.87
CA PRO A 518 -2.80 17.92 -20.25
C PRO A 518 -2.63 17.89 -18.74
N SER A 519 -2.89 19.02 -18.09
CA SER A 519 -2.83 19.15 -16.64
C SER A 519 -4.10 19.81 -16.11
N SER A 520 -4.43 19.51 -14.86
CA SER A 520 -5.59 20.09 -14.16
C SER A 520 -5.15 20.77 -12.88
N PRO A 521 -5.16 22.11 -12.80
CA PRO A 521 -4.93 22.84 -11.58
C PRO A 521 -6.21 22.94 -10.74
N PHE A 522 -6.08 22.77 -9.42
CA PHE A 522 -7.11 23.09 -8.43
C PHE A 522 -6.48 23.74 -7.21
N THR A 523 -7.27 24.36 -6.34
CA THR A 523 -6.74 25.12 -5.20
C THR A 523 -7.38 24.66 -3.91
N LEU A 524 -6.56 24.34 -2.89
CA LEU A 524 -6.99 24.12 -1.52
C LEU A 524 -6.90 25.45 -0.74
N THR A 525 -7.94 25.80 -0.01
CA THR A 525 -8.10 27.16 0.56
C THR A 525 -8.36 27.21 2.05
N SER A 526 -8.61 26.07 2.71
CA SER A 526 -9.01 26.01 4.11
C SER A 526 -8.22 25.00 4.94
N LEU A 527 -8.15 25.29 6.25
CA LEU A 527 -7.55 24.41 7.25
C LEU A 527 -8.67 23.70 8.04
N PRO A 528 -8.65 22.38 8.25
CA PRO A 528 -9.60 21.69 9.10
C PRO A 528 -9.68 22.29 10.49
N GLY A 529 -10.88 22.61 10.95
CA GLY A 529 -11.09 23.25 12.25
C GLY A 529 -10.93 24.77 12.25
N GLY A 530 -10.66 25.37 11.10
CA GLY A 530 -10.54 26.83 10.92
C GLY A 530 -9.14 27.36 11.19
N GLY A 531 -8.95 28.66 10.95
CA GLY A 531 -7.68 29.37 11.07
C GLY A 531 -7.00 29.66 9.73
N ASP A 532 -5.82 30.26 9.77
CA ASP A 532 -5.08 30.63 8.57
C ASP A 532 -4.59 29.40 7.82
N CYS A 533 -4.85 29.38 6.53
CA CYS A 533 -4.49 28.25 5.67
C CYS A 533 -2.97 28.24 5.38
N PRO A 534 -2.23 27.19 5.79
CA PRO A 534 -0.78 27.16 5.66
C PRO A 534 -0.33 27.01 4.21
N LYS A 535 0.49 27.96 3.72
CA LYS A 535 1.02 27.97 2.34
C LYS A 535 2.32 27.19 2.17
N SER A 536 2.89 26.66 3.25
CA SER A 536 4.10 25.83 3.22
C SER A 536 4.09 24.80 4.35
N MET A 537 4.92 23.77 4.26
CA MET A 537 5.06 22.76 5.31
C MET A 537 5.47 23.37 6.65
N ALA A 538 6.39 24.34 6.65
CA ALA A 538 6.84 25.03 7.85
C ALA A 538 5.75 25.90 8.50
N ALA A 539 4.80 26.42 7.70
CA ALA A 539 3.71 27.27 8.20
C ALA A 539 2.57 26.47 8.85
N ARG A 540 2.57 25.15 8.71
CA ARG A 540 1.57 24.29 9.37
C ARG A 540 1.69 24.42 10.89
N PRO A 541 0.58 24.56 11.63
CA PRO A 541 0.63 24.59 13.08
C PRO A 541 1.18 23.29 13.66
N PHE A 542 1.82 23.38 14.85
CA PHE A 542 2.27 22.19 15.58
C PHE A 542 2.07 22.38 17.08
N ALA A 543 1.01 21.80 17.62
CA ALA A 543 0.65 21.83 19.03
C ALA A 543 0.14 20.46 19.48
N PRO A 544 1.04 19.46 19.57
CA PRO A 544 0.65 18.10 19.90
C PRO A 544 0.14 17.98 21.33
N GLY A 545 -0.89 17.17 21.54
CA GLY A 545 -1.32 16.74 22.86
C GLY A 545 -0.36 15.69 23.40
N PHE A 546 -0.01 15.79 24.69
CA PHE A 546 0.90 14.85 25.35
C PHE A 546 0.43 14.48 26.75
N SER A 547 0.46 13.20 27.07
CA SER A 547 0.34 12.72 28.45
C SER A 547 1.20 11.50 28.69
N LEU A 548 1.72 11.38 29.91
CA LEU A 548 2.44 10.20 30.37
C LEU A 548 2.03 9.91 31.82
N LYS A 549 1.41 8.74 32.03
CA LYS A 549 0.82 8.39 33.33
C LYS A 549 1.01 6.89 33.64
N PRO A 550 1.41 6.52 34.88
CA PRO A 550 1.26 5.15 35.34
C PRO A 550 -0.21 4.87 35.71
N ASP A 551 -0.65 3.62 35.60
CA ASP A 551 -2.01 3.20 36.02
C ASP A 551 -2.20 3.36 37.52
N SER A 552 -1.14 3.16 38.29
CA SER A 552 -1.11 3.39 39.76
C SER A 552 -0.02 4.38 40.09
N ALA A 553 -0.33 5.44 40.79
CA ALA A 553 0.62 6.42 41.32
C ALA A 553 1.27 6.05 42.66
N LYS A 554 1.07 4.83 43.17
CA LYS A 554 1.66 4.42 44.46
C LYS A 554 3.18 4.47 44.45
N ALA A 555 3.79 5.11 45.43
CA ALA A 555 5.21 5.24 45.54
C ALA A 555 5.91 3.87 45.69
N GLY A 556 6.99 3.65 44.93
CA GLY A 556 7.78 2.43 44.97
C GLY A 556 7.05 1.18 44.48
N ALA A 557 5.89 1.33 43.82
CA ALA A 557 5.15 0.23 43.23
C ALA A 557 5.49 0.07 41.75
N PHE A 558 5.43 -1.16 41.29
CA PHE A 558 5.42 -1.43 39.84
C PHE A 558 4.03 -1.15 39.27
N SER A 559 3.98 -0.46 38.14
CA SER A 559 2.74 -0.07 37.45
C SER A 559 2.95 -0.01 35.93
N PRO A 560 1.99 -0.42 35.13
CA PRO A 560 2.00 -0.08 33.69
C PRO A 560 2.16 1.43 33.49
N LEU A 561 2.89 1.81 32.45
CA LEU A 561 3.11 3.21 32.07
C LEU A 561 2.49 3.46 30.71
N ARG A 562 1.62 4.47 30.61
CA ARG A 562 0.94 4.86 29.37
C ARG A 562 1.44 6.20 28.88
N LEU A 563 1.89 6.22 27.63
CA LEU A 563 2.22 7.43 26.88
C LEU A 563 1.14 7.62 25.81
N HIS A 564 0.64 8.84 25.69
CA HIS A 564 -0.30 9.24 24.65
C HIS A 564 0.19 10.54 24.03
N LEU A 565 0.46 10.50 22.71
CA LEU A 565 0.91 11.64 21.91
C LEU A 565 -0.06 11.80 20.73
N THR A 566 -0.64 13.00 20.54
CA THR A 566 -1.68 13.25 19.53
C THR A 566 -1.43 14.53 18.76
N ARG A 567 -1.99 14.58 17.54
CA ARG A 567 -2.16 15.81 16.75
C ARG A 567 -3.52 15.86 16.06
N SER A 568 -3.96 17.02 15.66
CA SER A 568 -5.14 17.21 14.80
C SER A 568 -4.76 17.22 13.31
N ASP A 569 -5.74 16.97 12.45
CA ASP A 569 -5.58 17.15 11.01
C ASP A 569 -5.15 18.60 10.71
N GLY A 570 -4.41 18.79 9.63
CA GLY A 570 -3.82 20.11 9.28
C GLY A 570 -2.56 20.48 10.05
N GLN A 571 -2.29 19.88 11.23
CA GLN A 571 -1.02 20.09 11.94
C GLN A 571 0.13 19.31 11.27
N GLN A 572 1.39 19.73 11.56
CA GLN A 572 2.59 19.02 11.09
C GLN A 572 2.58 17.56 11.53
N GLU A 573 3.18 16.68 10.73
CA GLU A 573 3.27 15.24 11.03
C GLU A 573 4.13 14.99 12.27
N LEU A 574 3.76 13.98 13.09
CA LEU A 574 4.55 13.56 14.24
C LEU A 574 5.81 12.84 13.76
N LYS A 575 6.98 13.36 14.13
CA LYS A 575 8.29 12.83 13.75
C LYS A 575 9.03 12.14 14.87
N GLY A 576 8.59 12.28 16.09
CA GLY A 576 9.20 11.62 17.24
C GLY A 576 9.07 12.41 18.53
N ALA A 577 9.74 11.91 19.54
CA ALA A 577 9.80 12.55 20.85
C ALA A 577 11.19 12.37 21.50
N ASP A 578 11.57 13.40 22.26
CA ASP A 578 12.76 13.47 23.08
C ASP A 578 12.30 13.81 24.52
N LEU A 579 12.28 12.81 25.40
CA LEU A 579 11.58 12.85 26.68
C LEU A 579 12.51 12.54 27.83
N LEU A 580 12.52 13.40 28.85
CA LEU A 580 13.17 13.16 30.13
C LEU A 580 12.13 12.74 31.19
N LEU A 581 12.19 11.47 31.61
CA LEU A 581 11.26 10.91 32.58
C LEU A 581 11.47 11.49 33.99
N PRO A 582 10.46 11.44 34.88
CA PRO A 582 10.62 11.87 36.27
C PRO A 582 11.76 11.15 36.98
N PRO A 583 12.54 11.83 37.82
CA PRO A 583 13.56 11.16 38.66
C PRO A 583 12.98 10.00 39.46
N GLY A 584 13.60 8.83 39.36
CA GLY A 584 13.15 7.63 40.04
C GLY A 584 12.09 6.78 39.35
N MET A 585 11.57 7.23 38.20
CA MET A 585 10.77 6.38 37.32
C MET A 585 11.73 5.59 36.42
N VAL A 586 11.82 4.29 36.64
CA VAL A 586 12.85 3.42 36.04
C VAL A 586 12.28 2.06 35.65
N GLY A 587 12.95 1.39 34.69
CA GLY A 587 12.62 0.04 34.24
C GLY A 587 13.41 -1.04 34.97
N LYS A 588 12.79 -2.18 35.28
CA LYS A 588 13.47 -3.40 35.74
C LYS A 588 13.90 -4.20 34.49
N LEU A 589 15.20 -4.32 34.30
CA LEU A 589 15.82 -5.06 33.20
C LEU A 589 16.14 -6.51 33.57
N ALA A 590 16.29 -6.80 34.88
CA ALA A 590 16.67 -8.11 35.36
C ALA A 590 15.75 -9.23 34.87
N GLY A 591 16.34 -10.23 34.21
CA GLY A 591 15.63 -11.38 33.67
C GLY A 591 14.90 -11.13 32.36
N ILE A 592 15.13 -10.00 31.69
CA ILE A 592 14.53 -9.68 30.38
C ILE A 592 15.62 -9.74 29.29
N PRO A 593 15.58 -10.72 28.39
CA PRO A 593 16.50 -10.76 27.26
C PRO A 593 16.22 -9.64 26.26
N TYR A 594 17.23 -9.24 25.51
CA TYR A 594 17.07 -8.25 24.46
C TYR A 594 16.57 -8.88 23.14
N CYS A 595 15.71 -8.17 22.40
CA CYS A 595 15.54 -8.45 20.98
C CYS A 595 16.83 -8.02 20.25
N SER A 596 17.45 -8.97 19.54
CA SER A 596 18.73 -8.75 18.86
C SER A 596 18.57 -7.89 17.59
N GLU A 597 19.65 -7.25 17.15
CA GLU A 597 19.68 -6.49 15.88
C GLU A 597 19.27 -7.36 14.68
N ALA A 598 19.70 -8.63 14.66
CA ALA A 598 19.32 -9.57 13.60
C ALA A 598 17.80 -9.86 13.58
N ALA A 599 17.18 -9.97 14.78
CA ALA A 599 15.74 -10.18 14.88
C ALA A 599 14.95 -8.93 14.47
N LEU A 600 15.44 -7.74 14.80
CA LEU A 600 14.83 -6.47 14.38
C LEU A 600 14.94 -6.26 12.87
N ALA A 601 16.08 -6.62 12.28
CA ALA A 601 16.26 -6.59 10.82
C ALA A 601 15.34 -7.59 10.12
N ALA A 602 15.15 -8.79 10.69
CA ALA A 602 14.20 -9.78 10.20
C ALA A 602 12.75 -9.27 10.27
N ALA A 603 12.37 -8.61 11.39
CA ALA A 603 11.07 -7.98 11.53
C ALA A 603 10.83 -6.90 10.46
N ALA A 604 11.80 -6.02 10.24
CA ALA A 604 11.71 -4.96 9.22
C ALA A 604 11.60 -5.49 7.78
N ALA A 605 12.19 -6.65 7.49
CA ALA A 605 12.09 -7.32 6.20
C ALA A 605 10.80 -8.15 6.03
N SER A 606 10.10 -8.41 7.12
CA SER A 606 8.89 -9.25 7.16
C SER A 606 7.67 -8.51 6.64
N GLY A 607 6.73 -9.24 6.03
CA GLY A 607 5.39 -8.72 5.79
C GLY A 607 4.64 -8.48 7.10
N GLY A 608 3.75 -7.48 7.10
CA GLY A 608 2.98 -7.13 8.28
C GLY A 608 2.13 -8.29 8.80
N ARG A 609 1.45 -9.01 7.92
CA ARG A 609 0.66 -10.19 8.30
C ARG A 609 1.52 -11.32 8.88
N ALA A 610 2.70 -11.54 8.33
CA ALA A 610 3.63 -12.57 8.81
C ALA A 610 4.16 -12.20 10.21
N GLU A 611 4.59 -10.96 10.43
CA GLU A 611 5.09 -10.47 11.73
C GLU A 611 3.99 -10.41 12.79
N ALA A 612 2.75 -10.05 12.41
CA ALA A 612 1.60 -10.11 13.31
C ALA A 612 1.31 -11.54 13.79
N GLY A 613 1.40 -12.54 12.88
CA GLY A 613 1.18 -13.95 13.17
C GLY A 613 2.32 -14.60 13.95
N SER A 614 3.57 -14.24 13.65
CA SER A 614 4.76 -14.78 14.30
C SER A 614 5.82 -13.71 14.42
N SER A 615 5.96 -13.17 15.64
CA SER A 615 6.92 -12.09 15.90
C SER A 615 8.37 -12.56 15.78
N SER A 616 9.18 -11.81 15.05
CA SER A 616 10.62 -12.04 14.89
C SER A 616 11.39 -11.84 16.21
N CYS A 617 10.94 -10.94 17.08
CA CYS A 617 11.50 -10.74 18.41
C CYS A 617 11.01 -11.80 19.39
N PRO A 618 11.90 -12.33 20.30
CA PRO A 618 11.49 -13.26 21.33
C PRO A 618 10.40 -12.68 22.23
N GLY A 619 9.33 -13.43 22.51
CA GLY A 619 8.26 -12.99 23.40
C GLY A 619 8.76 -12.66 24.83
N ALA A 620 9.91 -13.25 25.25
CA ALA A 620 10.55 -12.91 26.52
C ALA A 620 11.09 -11.47 26.59
N SER A 621 11.38 -10.83 25.44
CA SER A 621 11.83 -9.44 25.37
C SER A 621 10.68 -8.42 25.27
N LEU A 622 9.44 -8.89 25.16
CA LEU A 622 8.23 -8.04 25.10
C LEU A 622 8.05 -7.28 26.43
N VAL A 623 7.91 -5.97 26.34
CA VAL A 623 7.70 -5.09 27.50
C VAL A 623 6.41 -4.28 27.43
N GLY A 624 5.73 -4.29 26.30
CA GLY A 624 4.49 -3.56 26.12
C GLY A 624 3.92 -3.63 24.72
N SER A 625 2.93 -2.80 24.47
CA SER A 625 2.26 -2.63 23.19
C SER A 625 2.26 -1.18 22.73
N ALA A 626 2.00 -0.97 21.45
CA ALA A 626 1.80 0.34 20.87
C ALA A 626 0.55 0.30 19.98
N THR A 627 -0.22 1.38 19.97
CA THR A 627 -1.32 1.59 19.01
C THR A 627 -1.05 2.86 18.24
N VAL A 628 -1.00 2.75 16.92
CA VAL A 628 -0.79 3.89 16.02
C VAL A 628 -2.09 4.18 15.30
N SER A 629 -2.59 5.42 15.41
CA SER A 629 -3.76 5.90 14.70
C SER A 629 -3.31 6.60 13.42
N ALA A 630 -3.53 5.98 12.27
CA ALA A 630 -3.10 6.47 10.96
C ALA A 630 -4.27 6.89 10.07
N GLY A 631 -4.07 7.91 9.25
CA GLY A 631 -5.07 8.47 8.32
C GLY A 631 -5.74 9.73 8.81
N THR A 632 -6.22 10.53 7.86
CA THR A 632 -6.96 11.76 8.09
C THR A 632 -8.45 11.48 8.39
N GLY A 633 -9.12 12.41 9.04
CA GLY A 633 -10.54 12.34 9.36
C GLY A 633 -10.88 11.75 10.73
N PRO A 634 -12.16 11.63 11.05
CA PRO A 634 -12.63 11.30 12.39
C PRO A 634 -12.42 9.82 12.77
N GLN A 635 -12.13 8.94 11.84
CA GLN A 635 -12.02 7.49 12.04
C GLN A 635 -10.68 6.94 11.53
N PRO A 636 -9.54 7.34 12.14
CA PRO A 636 -8.23 6.84 11.71
C PRO A 636 -8.13 5.32 11.89
N LEU A 637 -7.34 4.68 11.05
CA LEU A 637 -7.02 3.25 11.16
C LEU A 637 -6.18 3.00 12.41
N GLN A 638 -6.58 2.02 13.23
CA GLN A 638 -5.85 1.61 14.43
C GLN A 638 -4.92 0.45 14.10
N ILE A 639 -3.61 0.67 14.16
CA ILE A 639 -2.58 -0.34 13.89
C ILE A 639 -1.91 -0.74 15.19
N GLN A 640 -1.94 -2.05 15.49
CA GLN A 640 -1.36 -2.60 16.72
C GLN A 640 0.10 -2.99 16.52
N GLY A 641 0.96 -2.53 17.41
CA GLY A 641 2.38 -2.86 17.48
C GLY A 641 2.77 -3.45 18.82
N LYS A 642 3.98 -3.99 18.90
CA LYS A 642 4.59 -4.56 20.10
C LYS A 642 5.84 -3.78 20.47
N VAL A 643 6.09 -3.61 21.77
CA VAL A 643 7.27 -2.91 22.28
C VAL A 643 8.21 -3.91 22.91
N PHE A 644 9.43 -4.02 22.38
CA PHE A 644 10.44 -4.94 22.86
C PHE A 644 11.61 -4.20 23.49
N LEU A 645 12.19 -4.77 24.55
CA LEU A 645 13.47 -4.31 25.09
C LEU A 645 14.59 -4.78 24.15
N SER A 646 15.48 -3.85 23.78
CA SER A 646 16.62 -4.13 22.91
C SER A 646 17.93 -3.59 23.50
N GLY A 647 19.05 -3.96 22.89
CA GLY A 647 20.39 -3.64 23.33
C GLY A 647 20.82 -2.18 23.11
N PRO A 648 22.13 -1.91 23.22
CA PRO A 648 22.68 -0.56 23.00
C PRO A 648 22.34 -0.03 21.60
N TYR A 649 21.99 1.27 21.52
CA TYR A 649 21.60 1.91 20.28
C TYR A 649 21.95 3.40 20.30
N HIS A 650 22.57 3.91 19.21
CA HIS A 650 23.00 5.32 19.06
C HIS A 650 23.76 5.88 20.28
N GLY A 651 24.60 5.06 20.91
CA GLY A 651 25.39 5.45 22.11
C GLY A 651 24.64 5.33 23.43
N ALA A 652 23.34 5.06 23.41
CA ALA A 652 22.59 4.70 24.61
C ALA A 652 22.87 3.24 25.03
N PRO A 653 22.91 2.92 26.34
CA PRO A 653 23.16 1.56 26.81
C PRO A 653 22.02 0.59 26.50
N LEU A 654 20.83 1.10 26.21
CA LEU A 654 19.58 0.35 26.00
C LEU A 654 18.71 1.03 24.96
N SER A 655 17.77 0.29 24.41
CA SER A 655 16.70 0.85 23.57
C SER A 655 15.39 0.07 23.74
N LEU A 656 14.29 0.71 23.35
CA LEU A 656 13.05 0.03 23.04
C LEU A 656 12.94 -0.06 21.52
N ALA A 657 12.35 -1.14 21.02
CA ALA A 657 11.98 -1.31 19.64
C ALA A 657 10.46 -1.45 19.54
N VAL A 658 9.83 -0.51 18.85
CA VAL A 658 8.41 -0.56 18.53
C VAL A 658 8.30 -1.23 17.16
N VAL A 659 7.80 -2.46 17.15
CA VAL A 659 7.60 -3.27 15.94
C VAL A 659 6.11 -3.22 15.59
N THR A 660 5.78 -2.57 14.50
CA THR A 660 4.39 -2.33 14.08
C THR A 660 4.14 -3.02 12.74
N PRO A 661 3.43 -4.17 12.73
CA PRO A 661 2.94 -4.79 11.51
C PRO A 661 1.97 -3.86 10.79
N ALA A 662 2.40 -3.22 9.70
CA ALA A 662 1.62 -2.23 8.98
C ALA A 662 0.63 -2.93 8.03
N THR A 663 -0.53 -3.32 8.56
CA THR A 663 -1.63 -3.87 7.78
C THR A 663 -2.76 -2.85 7.72
N ALA A 664 -3.18 -2.48 6.51
CA ALA A 664 -4.25 -1.53 6.26
C ALA A 664 -5.44 -2.26 5.61
N GLY A 665 -6.33 -2.82 6.43
CA GLY A 665 -7.44 -3.65 5.96
C GLY A 665 -6.94 -4.84 5.14
N PRO A 666 -7.27 -4.91 3.83
CA PRO A 666 -6.82 -6.00 2.96
C PRO A 666 -5.35 -5.87 2.50
N PHE A 667 -4.66 -4.75 2.78
CA PHE A 667 -3.30 -4.48 2.31
C PHE A 667 -2.26 -4.78 3.38
N ASP A 668 -1.15 -5.41 2.97
CA ASP A 668 0.05 -5.67 3.77
C ASP A 668 1.16 -4.76 3.28
N LEU A 669 1.43 -3.68 4.03
CA LEU A 669 2.44 -2.69 3.70
C LEU A 669 3.85 -3.06 4.23
N GLY A 670 3.98 -4.20 4.94
CA GLY A 670 5.22 -4.61 5.59
C GLY A 670 5.23 -4.34 7.10
N THR A 671 6.42 -4.26 7.69
CA THR A 671 6.59 -4.05 9.14
C THR A 671 7.47 -2.84 9.43
N ALA A 672 6.91 -1.86 10.12
CA ALA A 672 7.64 -0.68 10.57
C ALA A 672 8.34 -0.97 11.90
N VAL A 673 9.63 -0.63 12.00
CA VAL A 673 10.43 -0.75 13.23
C VAL A 673 10.97 0.62 13.60
N VAL A 674 10.49 1.18 14.70
CA VAL A 674 10.96 2.47 15.25
C VAL A 674 11.69 2.21 16.56
N ARG A 675 12.93 2.71 16.66
CA ARG A 675 13.77 2.54 17.87
C ARG A 675 13.65 3.77 18.77
N VAL A 676 13.75 3.54 20.07
CA VAL A 676 13.83 4.59 21.07
C VAL A 676 15.08 4.36 21.91
N ALA A 677 16.10 5.19 21.73
CA ALA A 677 17.32 5.17 22.51
C ALA A 677 17.04 5.57 23.96
N LEU A 678 17.49 4.79 24.93
CA LEU A 678 17.31 5.05 26.36
C LEU A 678 18.66 5.38 27.00
N PHE A 679 18.91 6.67 27.17
CA PHE A 679 20.05 7.15 27.95
C PHE A 679 19.69 7.17 29.42
N LEU A 680 20.70 7.02 30.28
CA LEU A 680 20.56 7.21 31.69
C LEU A 680 21.49 8.36 32.12
N GLU A 681 20.90 9.40 32.72
CA GLU A 681 21.69 10.49 33.28
C GLU A 681 22.51 9.95 34.47
N PRO A 682 23.85 9.95 34.40
CA PRO A 682 24.65 9.20 35.39
C PRO A 682 24.52 9.72 36.82
N GLU A 683 24.24 11.00 37.05
CA GLU A 683 24.16 11.61 38.39
C GLU A 683 22.77 11.52 39.03
N THR A 684 21.70 11.52 38.20
CA THR A 684 20.30 11.51 38.66
C THR A 684 19.64 10.14 38.49
N ALA A 685 20.22 9.29 37.63
CA ALA A 685 19.62 8.05 37.10
C ALA A 685 18.25 8.29 36.46
N GLN A 686 18.01 9.48 35.88
CA GLN A 686 16.83 9.75 35.05
C GLN A 686 16.97 9.09 33.71
N VAL A 687 15.86 8.56 33.21
CA VAL A 687 15.78 7.99 31.86
C VAL A 687 15.48 9.10 30.88
N HIS A 688 16.34 9.23 29.88
CA HIS A 688 16.18 10.13 28.75
C HIS A 688 15.90 9.28 27.50
N ALA A 689 14.71 9.36 26.94
CA ALA A 689 14.23 8.56 25.84
C ALA A 689 14.17 9.40 24.57
N VAL A 690 14.90 8.98 23.52
CA VAL A 690 14.96 9.67 22.22
C VAL A 690 14.54 8.70 21.14
N SER A 691 13.43 8.99 20.45
CA SER A 691 12.94 8.16 19.35
C SER A 691 13.68 8.44 18.04
N ASP A 692 13.79 7.42 17.21
CA ASP A 692 14.09 7.61 15.78
C ASP A 692 12.98 8.41 15.08
N PRO A 693 13.26 9.00 13.91
CA PRO A 693 12.24 9.63 13.08
C PRO A 693 11.13 8.64 12.70
N ILE A 694 9.89 9.06 12.94
CA ILE A 694 8.70 8.29 12.54
C ILE A 694 8.45 8.56 11.04
N PRO A 695 8.25 7.53 10.22
CA PRO A 695 8.02 7.70 8.79
C PRO A 695 6.66 8.37 8.52
N ASP A 696 6.60 9.29 7.54
CA ASP A 696 5.34 9.86 7.04
C ASP A 696 4.72 9.00 5.95
N VAL A 697 5.57 8.32 5.17
CA VAL A 697 5.19 7.41 4.10
C VAL A 697 5.76 6.04 4.42
N PHE A 698 4.94 5.02 4.30
CA PHE A 698 5.34 3.64 4.48
C PHE A 698 4.61 2.75 3.47
N GLY A 699 5.36 1.91 2.72
CA GLY A 699 4.78 1.16 1.61
C GLY A 699 4.04 2.06 0.62
N GLY A 700 4.60 3.21 0.23
CA GLY A 700 3.96 4.17 -0.67
C GLY A 700 2.71 4.87 -0.13
N THR A 701 2.26 4.54 1.08
CA THR A 701 1.07 5.14 1.71
C THR A 701 1.46 6.26 2.66
N GLN A 702 0.80 7.41 2.56
CA GLN A 702 0.93 8.51 3.51
C GLN A 702 0.25 8.13 4.82
N LEU A 703 1.02 8.02 5.91
CA LEU A 703 0.49 7.52 7.18
C LEU A 703 -0.40 8.54 7.90
N SER A 704 -0.10 9.83 7.79
CA SER A 704 -0.84 10.90 8.48
C SER A 704 -1.17 10.54 9.94
N ILE A 705 -0.13 10.17 10.73
CA ILE A 705 -0.28 9.65 12.08
C ILE A 705 -0.92 10.70 12.97
N ARG A 706 -2.05 10.38 13.60
CA ARG A 706 -2.83 11.26 14.48
C ARG A 706 -2.60 11.01 15.97
N ALA A 707 -2.35 9.75 16.32
CA ALA A 707 -2.05 9.40 17.69
C ALA A 707 -1.07 8.22 17.78
N ILE A 708 -0.28 8.23 18.83
CA ILE A 708 0.61 7.14 19.21
C ILE A 708 0.36 6.88 20.70
N ASP A 709 -0.16 5.71 21.00
CA ASP A 709 -0.37 5.19 22.33
C ASP A 709 0.65 4.11 22.60
N VAL A 710 1.47 4.27 23.65
CA VAL A 710 2.43 3.24 24.09
C VAL A 710 2.08 2.84 25.49
N GLU A 711 1.90 1.55 25.70
CA GLU A 711 1.65 0.96 27.00
C GLU A 711 2.78 -0.01 27.38
N LEU A 712 3.53 0.30 28.43
CA LEU A 712 4.55 -0.58 29.01
C LEU A 712 3.92 -1.35 30.18
N ASP A 713 3.29 -2.47 29.88
CA ASP A 713 2.43 -3.24 30.78
C ASP A 713 3.05 -4.53 31.31
N ARG A 714 4.29 -4.86 30.91
CA ARG A 714 4.95 -6.05 31.42
C ARG A 714 4.99 -6.02 32.96
N LYS A 715 4.55 -7.12 33.56
CA LYS A 715 4.54 -7.27 35.00
C LYS A 715 5.89 -6.95 35.62
N GLU A 716 5.90 -6.08 36.64
CA GLU A 716 7.11 -5.62 37.36
C GLU A 716 8.16 -4.95 36.42
N PHE A 717 7.76 -4.27 35.35
CA PHE A 717 8.71 -3.59 34.49
C PHE A 717 8.96 -2.14 34.93
N THR A 718 7.94 -1.27 34.91
CA THR A 718 8.08 0.14 35.27
C THR A 718 7.87 0.33 36.77
N LEU A 719 8.85 0.93 37.45
CA LEU A 719 8.84 1.22 38.87
C LEU A 719 8.63 2.72 39.11
N ASN A 720 7.68 3.05 39.97
CA ASN A 720 7.44 4.43 40.41
C ASN A 720 8.49 4.92 41.40
N PRO A 721 8.78 6.25 41.42
CA PRO A 721 9.60 6.89 42.44
C PRO A 721 9.10 6.62 43.85
N THR A 722 10.01 6.74 44.86
CA THR A 722 9.65 6.66 46.28
C THR A 722 9.45 8.04 46.93
N SER A 723 9.60 9.12 46.17
CA SER A 723 9.36 10.52 46.55
C SER A 723 7.94 10.94 46.21
N CYS A 724 7.22 11.63 47.09
CA CYS A 724 5.93 12.29 46.82
C CYS A 724 6.09 13.79 46.49
N SER A 725 7.27 14.24 46.10
CA SER A 725 7.42 15.58 45.57
C SER A 725 6.74 15.66 44.18
N PRO A 726 6.15 16.80 43.81
CA PRO A 726 5.73 17.01 42.42
C PRO A 726 6.92 16.79 41.48
N LEU A 727 6.67 16.07 40.38
CA LEU A 727 7.65 15.72 39.36
C LEU A 727 7.01 15.93 38.02
N ASP A 728 7.83 16.15 37.01
CA ASP A 728 7.34 16.31 35.65
C ASP A 728 8.12 15.40 34.70
N THR A 729 7.42 14.86 33.68
CA THR A 729 8.05 14.44 32.44
C THR A 729 8.15 15.67 31.57
N THR A 730 9.34 16.01 31.14
CA THR A 730 9.57 17.15 30.24
C THR A 730 10.20 16.67 28.95
N GLY A 731 10.04 17.39 27.86
CA GLY A 731 10.69 17.05 26.61
C GLY A 731 10.20 17.86 25.44
N MET A 732 10.53 17.35 24.26
CA MET A 732 10.18 17.95 22.99
C MET A 732 9.47 16.90 22.12
N ALA A 733 8.28 17.20 21.63
CA ALA A 733 7.71 16.51 20.49
C ALA A 733 8.30 17.11 19.21
N LYS A 734 8.59 16.26 18.23
CA LYS A 734 9.17 16.65 16.94
C LYS A 734 8.08 16.64 15.88
N GLY A 735 7.98 17.73 15.11
CA GLY A 735 7.09 17.89 13.96
C GLY A 735 7.86 17.89 12.64
N GLY A 736 7.14 17.74 11.52
CA GLY A 736 7.75 17.65 10.19
C GLY A 736 8.52 18.90 9.74
N GLY A 737 8.24 20.06 10.32
CA GLY A 737 8.96 21.30 10.02
C GLY A 737 8.84 21.71 8.55
N ALA A 738 9.94 22.24 8.02
CA ALA A 738 10.01 22.69 6.62
C ALA A 738 10.19 21.51 5.64
N ASP A 739 10.86 20.47 6.08
CA ASP A 739 11.11 19.25 5.31
C ASP A 739 10.96 18.02 6.22
N PRO A 740 9.87 17.27 6.08
CA PRO A 740 9.59 16.11 6.93
C PRO A 740 10.52 14.91 6.66
N THR A 741 11.33 14.95 5.62
CA THR A 741 12.32 13.91 5.31
C THR A 741 13.69 14.18 5.93
N ASN A 742 13.95 15.43 6.34
CA ASN A 742 15.22 15.86 6.89
C ASN A 742 15.13 16.14 8.40
N PRO A 743 15.73 15.31 9.27
CA PRO A 743 15.68 15.49 10.71
C PRO A 743 16.22 16.85 11.21
N ALA A 744 17.13 17.49 10.45
CA ALA A 744 17.66 18.80 10.79
C ALA A 744 16.64 19.94 10.57
N ALA A 745 15.61 19.71 9.75
CA ALA A 745 14.54 20.67 9.46
C ALA A 745 13.30 20.47 10.34
N PHE A 746 13.30 19.49 11.26
CA PHE A 746 12.17 19.22 12.14
C PHE A 746 11.88 20.39 13.08
N SER A 747 10.61 20.69 13.25
CA SER A 747 10.15 21.61 14.30
C SER A 747 10.16 20.89 15.66
N SER A 748 10.13 21.69 16.73
CA SER A 748 10.10 21.17 18.10
C SER A 748 9.04 21.91 18.91
N PHE A 749 8.26 21.16 19.68
CA PHE A 749 7.25 21.70 20.59
C PHE A 749 7.48 21.13 21.99
N ALA A 750 7.61 22.05 22.99
CA ALA A 750 7.83 21.65 24.37
C ALA A 750 6.59 20.95 24.93
N VAL A 751 6.79 19.75 25.47
CA VAL A 751 5.74 18.94 26.10
C VAL A 751 6.05 18.73 27.57
N ASN A 752 5.01 18.71 28.39
CA ASN A 752 5.11 18.47 29.82
C ASN A 752 3.95 17.62 30.30
N ALA A 753 4.26 16.62 31.15
CA ALA A 753 3.24 15.83 31.82
C ALA A 753 3.53 15.82 33.34
N PRO A 754 2.71 16.49 34.15
CA PRO A 754 2.87 16.50 35.59
C PRO A 754 2.60 15.13 36.18
N PHE A 755 3.44 14.73 37.14
CA PHE A 755 3.36 13.44 37.83
C PHE A 755 3.63 13.59 39.32
N GLN A 756 2.87 12.92 40.15
CA GLN A 756 3.12 12.85 41.60
C GLN A 756 2.73 11.48 42.16
N THR A 757 3.65 10.85 42.87
CA THR A 757 3.34 9.60 43.58
C THR A 757 2.51 9.86 44.82
N THR A 758 1.78 8.83 45.24
CA THR A 758 0.95 8.81 46.46
C THR A 758 1.44 7.80 47.46
N GLU A 759 1.00 7.85 48.69
CA GLU A 759 1.24 6.88 49.76
C GLU A 759 2.76 6.72 50.11
N CYS A 760 3.61 7.70 49.85
CA CYS A 760 5.04 7.64 50.19
C CYS A 760 5.28 7.48 51.66
N GLU A 761 4.44 8.05 52.50
CA GLU A 761 4.51 7.95 53.98
C GLU A 761 4.34 6.52 54.47
N ARG A 762 3.70 5.63 53.72
CA ARG A 762 3.55 4.21 54.06
C ARG A 762 4.83 3.42 53.87
N LEU A 763 5.76 3.89 53.01
CA LEU A 763 7.04 3.21 52.83
C LEU A 763 7.90 3.33 54.10
N ASP A 764 8.41 2.22 54.60
CA ASP A 764 9.38 2.19 55.70
C ASP A 764 10.76 2.74 55.26
N PHE A 765 11.65 2.98 56.23
CA PHE A 765 13.03 3.37 55.99
C PHE A 765 13.96 2.84 57.06
N LYS A 766 14.52 1.65 56.85
CA LYS A 766 15.32 0.95 57.84
C LYS A 766 16.63 0.35 57.27
N PRO A 767 17.41 1.12 56.48
CA PRO A 767 18.66 0.61 55.91
C PRO A 767 19.68 0.34 57.04
N LYS A 768 20.55 -0.64 56.82
CA LYS A 768 21.64 -1.02 57.76
C LYS A 768 22.98 -0.68 57.14
N LEU A 769 23.86 0.02 57.90
CA LEU A 769 25.23 0.28 57.51
C LEU A 769 26.19 -0.49 58.42
N PHE A 770 27.17 -1.12 57.82
CA PHE A 770 28.27 -1.80 58.50
C PHE A 770 29.58 -1.14 58.11
N THR A 771 30.35 -0.65 59.08
CA THR A 771 31.68 -0.05 58.87
C THR A 771 32.76 -0.95 59.41
N ARG A 772 33.88 -1.15 58.68
CA ARG A 772 34.94 -2.06 58.98
C ARG A 772 36.29 -1.54 58.51
N LEU A 773 37.29 -1.63 59.34
CA LEU A 773 38.69 -1.38 59.01
C LEU A 773 39.42 -2.72 58.87
N PHE A 774 40.22 -2.86 57.81
CA PHE A 774 40.95 -4.07 57.48
C PHE A 774 42.45 -3.81 57.52
N GLY A 775 43.23 -4.81 57.92
CA GLY A 775 44.64 -4.84 57.86
C GLY A 775 45.22 -5.90 58.85
N LYS A 776 46.50 -6.21 58.72
CA LYS A 776 47.20 -7.08 59.71
C LYS A 776 47.31 -6.35 61.04
N ARG A 777 47.65 -7.03 62.13
CA ARG A 777 47.74 -6.46 63.43
C ARG A 777 48.56 -5.16 63.53
N LYS A 778 49.55 -4.96 62.66
CA LYS A 778 50.31 -3.69 62.56
C LYS A 778 49.44 -2.52 62.10
N SER A 779 48.40 -2.73 61.22
CA SER A 779 47.53 -1.69 60.74
C SER A 779 46.56 -1.09 61.77
N THR A 780 46.41 -1.66 62.93
CA THR A 780 45.59 -1.11 64.01
C THR A 780 46.31 -0.11 64.90
N ARG A 781 47.62 0.03 64.71
CA ARG A 781 48.47 0.95 65.52
C ARG A 781 48.25 2.40 65.10
N ARG A 782 48.64 3.33 65.94
CA ARG A 782 48.70 4.76 65.66
C ARG A 782 49.56 4.99 64.44
N THR A 783 49.23 6.00 63.61
CA THR A 783 49.94 6.42 62.41
C THR A 783 49.85 5.41 61.22
N GLN A 784 49.10 4.34 61.37
CA GLN A 784 48.91 3.38 60.29
C GLN A 784 47.64 3.70 59.47
N HIS A 785 47.63 3.25 58.16
CA HIS A 785 46.62 3.53 57.24
C HIS A 785 45.83 2.25 56.93
N PRO A 786 44.74 1.96 57.63
CA PRO A 786 43.95 0.77 57.40
C PRO A 786 43.09 0.91 56.12
N LYS A 787 42.77 -0.22 55.47
CA LYS A 787 41.75 -0.29 54.45
C LYS A 787 40.38 -0.14 55.10
N PHE A 788 39.56 0.76 54.60
CA PHE A 788 38.19 0.98 55.06
C PHE A 788 37.17 0.31 54.18
N ARG A 789 36.12 -0.28 54.76
CA ARG A 789 34.94 -0.76 54.02
C ARG A 789 33.67 -0.33 54.71
N ALA A 790 32.78 0.31 53.92
CA ALA A 790 31.39 0.54 54.28
C ALA A 790 30.50 -0.41 53.46
N THR A 791 29.57 -1.09 54.12
CA THR A 791 28.59 -1.97 53.46
C THR A 791 27.20 -1.51 53.90
N LEU A 792 26.45 -1.01 52.95
CA LEU A 792 25.04 -0.65 53.09
C LEU A 792 24.19 -1.82 52.62
N VAL A 793 23.14 -2.14 53.35
CA VAL A 793 22.09 -3.12 53.01
C VAL A 793 20.75 -2.45 53.27
N ALA A 794 19.94 -2.33 52.21
CA ALA A 794 18.57 -1.84 52.31
C ALA A 794 17.58 -2.99 52.14
N ARG A 795 16.36 -2.82 52.63
CA ARG A 795 15.28 -3.80 52.52
C ARG A 795 14.48 -3.51 51.25
N ALA A 796 13.96 -4.54 50.63
CA ALA A 796 12.94 -4.40 49.58
C ALA A 796 11.68 -3.73 50.19
N GLY A 797 11.06 -2.83 49.40
CA GLY A 797 9.86 -2.11 49.80
C GLY A 797 10.08 -0.92 50.74
N ASP A 798 11.34 -0.63 51.17
CA ASP A 798 11.66 0.63 51.85
C ASP A 798 11.78 1.78 50.84
N ALA A 799 11.53 3.02 51.29
CA ALA A 799 11.85 4.21 50.52
C ALA A 799 13.37 4.28 50.21
N ASN A 800 13.72 4.74 49.02
CA ASN A 800 15.11 4.87 48.59
C ASN A 800 15.85 5.99 49.35
N ILE A 801 17.16 5.92 49.36
CA ILE A 801 18.02 6.89 50.08
C ILE A 801 18.12 8.16 49.21
N ALA A 802 17.77 9.34 49.78
CA ALA A 802 17.96 10.65 49.16
C ALA A 802 19.32 11.27 49.56
N ARG A 803 19.76 11.02 50.81
CA ARG A 803 21.00 11.56 51.34
C ARG A 803 21.61 10.57 52.30
N ALA A 804 22.90 10.36 52.15
CA ALA A 804 23.68 9.52 53.08
C ALA A 804 24.83 10.30 53.70
N ALA A 805 24.81 10.51 54.99
CA ALA A 805 25.90 11.17 55.74
C ALA A 805 26.48 10.20 56.76
N VAL A 806 27.79 10.00 56.70
CA VAL A 806 28.55 9.17 57.64
C VAL A 806 29.67 10.01 58.24
N THR A 807 29.74 10.05 59.58
CA THR A 807 30.84 10.72 60.29
C THR A 807 31.66 9.65 60.99
N LEU A 808 32.93 9.54 60.64
CA LEU A 808 33.86 8.58 61.24
C LEU A 808 34.21 8.97 62.68
N PRO A 809 34.70 8.04 63.54
CA PRO A 809 35.11 8.36 64.87
C PRO A 809 36.39 9.21 64.91
N HIS A 810 36.67 9.87 66.03
CA HIS A 810 37.94 10.61 66.31
C HIS A 810 39.23 9.74 66.26
N SER A 811 39.08 8.43 66.12
CA SER A 811 40.19 7.53 65.87
C SER A 811 40.77 7.54 64.50
N GLU A 812 40.03 8.15 63.54
CA GLU A 812 40.32 8.20 62.08
C GLU A 812 40.44 9.66 61.66
N PHE A 813 41.58 10.05 61.10
CA PHE A 813 41.81 11.34 60.46
C PHE A 813 42.08 11.15 59.03
N LEU A 814 41.95 12.24 58.21
CA LEU A 814 42.35 12.29 56.85
C LEU A 814 43.87 12.49 56.70
N GLU A 815 44.53 11.58 56.00
CA GLU A 815 45.95 11.72 55.64
C GLU A 815 46.10 12.54 54.35
N GLN A 816 46.29 13.83 54.50
CA GLN A 816 46.36 14.76 53.38
C GLN A 816 47.62 14.56 52.52
N SER A 817 48.72 14.11 53.11
CA SER A 817 49.97 13.80 52.38
C SER A 817 49.85 12.67 51.39
N HIS A 818 48.85 11.83 51.56
CA HIS A 818 48.52 10.75 50.61
C HIS A 818 47.61 11.21 49.44
N ILE A 819 47.05 12.43 49.46
CA ILE A 819 46.28 13.03 48.37
C ILE A 819 47.24 13.62 47.35
N ARG A 820 47.83 12.77 46.49
CA ARG A 820 48.83 13.17 45.51
C ARG A 820 48.27 13.55 44.17
N THR A 821 47.18 12.90 43.74
CA THR A 821 46.55 13.09 42.45
C THR A 821 45.07 13.14 42.63
N ILE A 822 44.45 14.18 42.13
CA ILE A 822 42.99 14.33 41.99
C ILE A 822 42.62 14.44 40.51
N CYS A 823 41.47 13.96 40.17
CA CYS A 823 40.90 14.16 38.83
C CYS A 823 40.37 15.59 38.74
N THR A 824 40.83 16.36 37.77
CA THR A 824 40.39 17.72 37.56
C THR A 824 38.99 17.75 36.94
N ARG A 825 38.33 18.93 36.95
CA ARG A 825 37.00 19.11 36.33
C ARG A 825 37.04 18.80 34.86
N VAL A 826 38.11 19.24 34.13
CA VAL A 826 38.31 18.97 32.72
C VAL A 826 38.49 17.50 32.43
N GLN A 827 39.33 16.80 33.19
CA GLN A 827 39.53 15.35 33.06
C GLN A 827 38.26 14.56 33.35
N LEU A 828 37.48 15.01 34.34
CA LEU A 828 36.20 14.39 34.66
C LEU A 828 35.17 14.56 33.54
N ALA A 829 35.09 15.77 33.00
CA ALA A 829 34.21 16.05 31.87
C ALA A 829 34.59 15.23 30.60
N ALA A 830 35.90 15.06 30.36
CA ALA A 830 36.42 14.20 29.31
C ALA A 830 36.36 12.69 29.61
N GLN A 831 35.85 12.30 30.81
CA GLN A 831 35.83 10.90 31.31
C GLN A 831 37.22 10.24 31.37
N ASP A 832 38.28 11.04 31.45
CA ASP A 832 39.68 10.59 31.48
C ASP A 832 40.35 10.91 32.82
N CYS A 833 39.78 10.39 33.91
CA CYS A 833 40.39 10.50 35.24
C CYS A 833 41.64 9.65 35.35
N PRO A 834 42.80 10.22 35.80
CA PRO A 834 44.03 9.46 35.94
C PRO A 834 43.86 8.25 36.88
N LYS A 835 44.45 7.11 36.57
CA LYS A 835 44.45 5.91 37.42
C LYS A 835 45.08 6.19 38.80
N ALA A 836 45.96 7.20 38.90
CA ALA A 836 46.58 7.64 40.16
C ALA A 836 45.56 8.29 41.11
N SER A 837 44.46 8.90 40.59
CA SER A 837 43.38 9.49 41.41
C SER A 837 42.37 8.47 41.96
N ILE A 838 42.56 7.15 41.69
CA ILE A 838 41.73 6.07 42.27
C ILE A 838 42.16 5.72 43.66
N TYR A 839 41.36 6.06 44.67
CA TYR A 839 41.58 5.78 46.10
C TYR A 839 40.73 4.65 46.67
N GLY A 840 39.80 4.13 45.85
CA GLY A 840 38.91 3.04 46.27
C GLY A 840 38.21 2.36 45.10
N TYR A 841 37.34 1.44 45.45
CA TYR A 841 36.42 0.76 44.57
C TYR A 841 35.04 0.61 45.23
N ALA A 842 33.98 0.67 44.44
CA ALA A 842 32.64 0.47 44.90
C ALA A 842 31.91 -0.61 44.08
N ARG A 843 30.90 -1.22 44.67
CA ARG A 843 29.96 -2.14 44.02
C ARG A 843 28.55 -1.85 44.54
N ALA A 844 27.58 -1.88 43.63
CA ALA A 844 26.17 -1.71 43.93
C ALA A 844 25.37 -2.85 43.32
N LYS A 845 24.57 -3.53 44.16
CA LYS A 845 23.58 -4.50 43.69
C LYS A 845 22.19 -3.87 43.79
N THR A 846 21.46 -3.86 42.68
CA THR A 846 20.07 -3.41 42.57
C THR A 846 19.19 -4.57 42.12
N PRO A 847 17.91 -4.63 42.52
CA PRO A 847 16.97 -5.62 41.99
C PRO A 847 16.54 -5.32 40.55
N LEU A 848 16.95 -4.19 39.98
CA LEU A 848 16.57 -3.76 38.65
C LEU A 848 17.48 -4.33 37.55
N LEU A 849 18.69 -4.78 37.89
CA LEU A 849 19.71 -5.23 36.94
C LEU A 849 20.14 -6.67 37.24
N ASP A 850 20.58 -7.41 36.24
CA ASP A 850 21.10 -8.77 36.40
C ASP A 850 22.45 -8.75 37.15
N ASP A 851 23.34 -7.86 36.76
CA ASP A 851 24.69 -7.76 37.26
C ASP A 851 24.90 -6.64 38.28
N GLU A 852 25.89 -6.79 39.14
CA GLU A 852 26.33 -5.74 40.07
C GLU A 852 27.06 -4.64 39.27
N LEU A 853 26.69 -3.39 39.50
CA LEU A 853 27.47 -2.26 39.02
C LEU A 853 28.76 -2.18 39.88
N ALA A 854 29.90 -1.97 39.22
CA ALA A 854 31.20 -1.88 39.91
C ALA A 854 32.09 -0.82 39.25
N GLY A 855 32.89 -0.15 40.07
CA GLY A 855 33.82 0.81 39.51
C GLY A 855 34.74 1.49 40.49
N PRO A 856 35.66 2.36 40.02
CA PRO A 856 36.63 3.09 40.82
C PRO A 856 35.95 4.19 41.63
N VAL A 857 36.66 4.53 42.73
CA VAL A 857 36.36 5.70 43.54
C VAL A 857 37.50 6.66 43.39
N TYR A 858 37.21 7.78 42.73
CA TYR A 858 38.17 8.86 42.49
C TYR A 858 38.11 9.92 43.57
N LEU A 859 39.21 10.63 43.81
CA LEU A 859 39.18 11.97 44.37
C LEU A 859 39.13 12.98 43.19
N VAL A 860 38.17 13.88 43.26
CA VAL A 860 37.92 14.89 42.20
C VAL A 860 38.02 16.30 42.78
N SER A 861 38.29 17.26 41.93
CA SER A 861 38.30 18.71 42.28
C SER A 861 36.94 19.10 42.86
N SER A 862 37.01 19.88 43.97
CA SER A 862 35.84 20.46 44.64
C SER A 862 35.88 21.97 44.62
N SER A 863 34.80 22.62 45.10
CA SER A 863 34.71 24.05 45.36
C SER A 863 35.05 24.44 46.81
N HIS A 864 35.50 23.49 47.64
CA HIS A 864 35.84 23.64 49.04
C HIS A 864 37.24 23.05 49.31
N GLU A 865 37.77 23.20 50.50
CA GLU A 865 39.16 22.86 50.87
C GLU A 865 39.57 21.42 50.59
N LEU A 866 38.68 20.42 50.79
CA LEU A 866 38.99 19.03 50.60
C LEU A 866 38.42 18.54 49.26
N PRO A 867 39.11 17.63 48.58
CA PRO A 867 38.56 17.05 47.31
C PRO A 867 37.32 16.21 47.61
N ASP A 868 36.40 16.17 46.61
CA ASP A 868 35.24 15.30 46.67
C ASP A 868 35.57 13.86 46.29
N MET A 869 34.75 12.95 46.76
CA MET A 869 34.76 11.54 46.36
C MET A 869 33.77 11.33 45.20
N LEU A 870 34.23 10.82 44.08
CA LEU A 870 33.36 10.38 43.00
C LEU A 870 33.36 8.87 42.89
N VAL A 871 32.22 8.26 43.06
CA VAL A 871 32.01 6.83 42.85
C VAL A 871 31.46 6.67 41.43
N ASP A 872 32.22 6.05 40.54
CA ASP A 872 31.88 5.85 39.14
C ASP A 872 31.53 4.37 38.94
N LEU A 873 30.23 4.04 39.06
CA LEU A 873 29.70 2.69 38.91
C LEU A 873 29.37 2.41 37.49
N ARG A 874 29.89 1.34 36.91
CA ARG A 874 29.70 0.91 35.53
C ARG A 874 29.18 -0.51 35.47
N GLY A 875 28.42 -0.80 34.39
CA GLY A 875 27.83 -2.12 34.10
C GLY A 875 26.83 -2.06 32.96
N GLN A 876 25.66 -2.65 33.17
CA GLN A 876 24.56 -2.52 32.18
C GLN A 876 24.14 -1.06 31.99
N VAL A 877 24.34 -0.22 32.99
CA VAL A 877 24.16 1.24 32.98
C VAL A 877 25.25 1.87 33.82
N ASP A 878 25.50 3.17 33.65
CA ASP A 878 26.50 3.90 34.42
C ASP A 878 25.82 4.85 35.40
N VAL A 879 26.29 4.83 36.68
CA VAL A 879 25.78 5.69 37.76
C VAL A 879 26.93 6.32 38.50
N ARG A 880 26.87 7.63 38.72
CA ARG A 880 27.88 8.40 39.48
C ARG A 880 27.31 8.96 40.75
N LEU A 881 28.05 8.75 41.87
CA LEU A 881 27.68 9.31 43.16
C LEU A 881 28.79 10.25 43.65
N ARG A 882 28.44 11.50 43.94
CA ARG A 882 29.37 12.48 44.46
C ARG A 882 29.25 12.58 45.99
N GLY A 883 30.35 12.34 46.68
CA GLY A 883 30.43 12.43 48.12
C GLY A 883 31.32 13.59 48.57
N VAL A 884 30.73 14.59 49.23
CA VAL A 884 31.44 15.73 49.77
C VAL A 884 32.16 15.29 51.04
N ILE A 885 33.50 15.47 51.09
CA ILE A 885 34.31 15.18 52.26
C ILE A 885 34.56 16.49 53.03
N SER A 886 34.27 16.49 54.33
CA SER A 886 34.50 17.63 55.22
C SER A 886 35.05 17.20 56.56
N ALA A 887 35.75 18.09 57.26
CA ALA A 887 36.18 17.93 58.63
C ALA A 887 35.21 18.69 59.57
N VAL A 888 34.53 17.99 60.47
CA VAL A 888 33.56 18.59 61.40
C VAL A 888 33.91 18.14 62.81
N ALA A 889 34.23 19.11 63.62
CA ALA A 889 34.67 18.87 65.04
C ALA A 889 35.77 17.79 65.16
N GLY A 890 36.80 17.86 64.32
CA GLY A 890 37.90 16.88 64.26
C GLY A 890 37.56 15.50 63.76
N ARG A 891 36.45 15.32 63.05
CA ARG A 891 35.95 14.03 62.50
C ARG A 891 35.72 14.16 60.99
N ILE A 892 36.11 13.13 60.30
CA ILE A 892 35.80 13.06 58.80
C ILE A 892 34.33 12.79 58.66
N LYS A 893 33.66 13.65 57.90
CA LYS A 893 32.27 13.50 57.49
C LYS A 893 32.19 13.41 55.95
N THR A 894 31.56 12.37 55.47
CA THR A 894 31.28 12.20 54.04
C THR A 894 29.76 12.28 53.81
N VAL A 895 29.33 13.10 52.84
CA VAL A 895 27.91 13.28 52.53
C VAL A 895 27.68 13.06 51.05
N PHE A 896 26.89 12.06 50.69
CA PHE A 896 26.34 11.87 49.37
C PHE A 896 24.96 12.54 49.31
N ASN A 897 24.83 13.57 48.48
CA ASN A 897 23.60 14.35 48.28
C ASN A 897 23.66 15.15 46.99
N PRO A 898 22.73 14.95 46.04
CA PRO A 898 21.65 13.97 46.07
C PRO A 898 22.15 12.51 45.87
N VAL A 899 21.30 11.55 46.23
CA VAL A 899 21.41 10.15 45.81
C VAL A 899 20.16 9.85 44.92
N PRO A 900 20.33 9.23 43.79
CA PRO A 900 19.21 8.90 42.88
C PRO A 900 18.12 8.08 43.57
N ASP A 901 16.84 8.31 43.17
CA ASP A 901 15.69 7.57 43.72
C ASP A 901 15.54 6.19 43.07
N VAL A 902 16.56 5.35 43.19
CA VAL A 902 16.56 3.98 42.65
C VAL A 902 16.82 2.96 43.77
N PRO A 903 16.20 1.78 43.73
CA PRO A 903 16.37 0.75 44.75
C PRO A 903 17.78 0.15 44.68
N VAL A 904 18.47 0.12 45.84
CA VAL A 904 19.77 -0.51 46.01
C VAL A 904 19.66 -1.54 47.14
N SER A 905 19.84 -2.81 46.85
CA SER A 905 19.78 -3.89 47.85
C SER A 905 21.07 -3.94 48.64
N LYS A 906 22.22 -3.68 48.02
CA LYS A 906 23.53 -3.69 48.70
C LYS A 906 24.48 -2.72 47.99
N PHE A 907 25.18 -1.91 48.77
CA PHE A 907 26.27 -1.05 48.30
C PHE A 907 27.52 -1.28 49.14
N VAL A 908 28.65 -1.47 48.48
CA VAL A 908 29.93 -1.74 49.17
C VAL A 908 30.97 -0.73 48.68
N LEU A 909 31.38 0.16 49.56
CA LEU A 909 32.47 1.11 49.31
C LEU A 909 33.74 0.57 50.01
N THR A 910 34.84 0.46 49.27
CA THR A 910 36.11 0.02 49.79
C THR A 910 37.21 1.02 49.45
N MET A 911 37.74 1.73 50.45
CA MET A 911 38.85 2.65 50.29
C MET A 911 40.17 1.93 50.50
N LYS A 912 41.19 2.29 49.71
CA LYS A 912 42.55 1.72 49.81
C LYS A 912 43.20 2.04 51.16
N GLY A 913 44.09 1.18 51.63
CA GLY A 913 44.97 1.37 52.76
C GLY A 913 46.43 1.41 52.34
N GLY A 914 47.37 1.55 53.30
CA GLY A 914 48.78 1.65 53.06
C GLY A 914 49.19 2.95 52.40
N LYS A 915 50.15 2.94 51.46
CA LYS A 915 50.72 4.12 50.80
C LYS A 915 49.67 5.01 50.05
N LYS A 916 48.47 4.46 49.78
CA LYS A 916 47.32 5.19 49.20
C LYS A 916 46.14 5.25 50.20
N GLY A 917 46.34 4.99 51.46
CA GLY A 917 45.30 5.05 52.50
C GLY A 917 45.00 6.50 52.84
N LEU A 918 43.73 6.91 52.64
CA LEU A 918 43.27 8.26 53.05
C LEU A 918 42.96 8.38 54.52
N LEU A 919 42.84 7.24 55.28
CA LEU A 919 42.59 7.22 56.70
C LEU A 919 43.87 6.92 57.45
N VAL A 920 44.12 7.70 58.47
CA VAL A 920 45.20 7.47 59.37
C VAL A 920 44.68 7.32 60.82
N ASN A 921 45.16 6.28 61.52
CA ASN A 921 44.74 6.06 62.92
C ASN A 921 45.42 7.06 63.89
N SER A 922 44.62 7.80 64.68
CA SER A 922 45.13 8.71 65.69
C SER A 922 45.59 8.00 66.93
N ARG A 923 45.16 6.76 67.19
CA ARG A 923 45.46 5.90 68.32
C ARG A 923 45.49 4.44 67.88
N ASN A 924 45.87 3.56 68.79
CA ASN A 924 45.72 2.12 68.62
C ASN A 924 44.22 1.79 68.65
N LEU A 925 43.67 1.26 67.58
CA LEU A 925 42.26 0.97 67.45
C LEU A 925 41.74 -0.15 68.36
N CYS A 926 42.63 -0.93 68.96
CA CYS A 926 42.29 -2.02 69.89
C CYS A 926 42.12 -1.59 71.33
N THR A 927 42.49 -0.36 71.71
CA THR A 927 42.43 0.13 73.05
C THR A 927 41.01 0.47 73.51
N ALA A 928 40.13 0.91 72.64
CA ALA A 928 38.74 1.20 72.94
C ALA A 928 37.86 1.10 71.68
N PRO A 929 36.58 0.70 71.82
CA PRO A 929 35.64 0.69 70.74
C PRO A 929 35.52 2.07 70.04
N ALA A 930 35.41 2.07 68.73
CA ALA A 930 35.21 3.26 67.96
C ALA A 930 33.78 3.26 67.33
N PHE A 931 33.12 4.43 67.27
CA PHE A 931 31.77 4.57 66.79
C PHE A 931 31.68 5.68 65.82
N SER A 932 31.10 5.35 64.61
CA SER A 932 30.69 6.30 63.60
C SER A 932 29.32 6.86 63.95
N ASN A 933 28.96 8.00 63.29
CA ASN A 933 27.59 8.51 63.30
C ASN A 933 27.01 8.36 61.89
N LEU A 934 25.77 7.96 61.87
CA LEU A 934 25.00 7.82 60.63
C LEU A 934 23.81 8.79 60.66
N ASN A 935 23.59 9.49 59.52
CA ASN A 935 22.39 10.29 59.29
C ASN A 935 21.97 10.10 57.84
N PHE A 936 20.98 9.25 57.64
CA PHE A 936 20.38 8.99 56.34
C PHE A 936 19.00 9.69 56.25
N LYS A 937 18.70 10.21 55.07
CA LYS A 937 17.36 10.74 54.70
C LYS A 937 16.86 9.97 53.51
N ALA A 938 15.63 9.53 53.58
CA ALA A 938 14.93 8.85 52.52
C ALA A 938 14.30 9.85 51.52
N GLN A 939 13.95 9.39 50.34
CA GLN A 939 13.21 10.15 49.35
C GLN A 939 11.82 10.60 49.85
N ASN A 940 11.16 9.75 50.67
CA ASN A 940 9.89 10.09 51.35
C ASN A 940 10.11 10.95 52.63
N ARG A 941 11.26 11.60 52.77
CA ARG A 941 11.67 12.49 53.88
C ARG A 941 11.87 11.81 55.23
N LYS A 942 11.62 10.49 55.41
CA LYS A 942 11.95 9.75 56.62
C LYS A 942 13.46 9.81 56.92
N GLN A 943 13.84 9.79 58.20
CA GLN A 943 15.23 9.90 58.62
C GLN A 943 15.61 8.72 59.49
N LEU A 944 16.85 8.25 59.35
CA LEU A 944 17.50 7.28 60.24
C LEU A 944 18.77 7.91 60.77
N ARG A 945 18.81 8.11 62.12
CA ARG A 945 19.98 8.65 62.81
C ARG A 945 20.51 7.61 63.83
N VAL A 946 21.78 7.23 63.68
CA VAL A 946 22.44 6.31 64.58
C VAL A 946 23.72 6.99 65.11
N LYS A 947 23.74 7.37 66.41
CA LYS A 947 24.88 8.10 67.01
C LYS A 947 26.04 7.17 67.41
N ARG A 948 25.84 5.88 67.50
CA ARG A 948 26.87 4.91 67.94
C ARG A 948 26.87 3.68 67.01
N LEU A 949 27.20 3.87 65.77
CA LEU A 949 27.40 2.79 64.81
C LEU A 949 28.78 2.17 65.05
N PRO A 950 28.91 0.89 65.42
CA PRO A 950 30.20 0.28 65.69
C PRO A 950 31.12 0.24 64.46
N LEU A 951 32.37 0.77 64.65
CA LEU A 951 33.40 0.56 63.61
C LEU A 951 34.14 -0.74 63.95
N ARG A 952 33.90 -1.78 63.16
CA ARG A 952 34.49 -3.12 63.41
C ARG A 952 35.96 -3.15 63.00
N VAL A 953 36.82 -3.64 63.87
CA VAL A 953 38.26 -3.76 63.65
C VAL A 953 38.67 -5.23 63.88
N PRO A 954 38.61 -6.11 62.84
CA PRO A 954 38.87 -7.54 63.00
C PRO A 954 40.32 -7.90 63.47
N GLY A 955 41.26 -6.96 63.24
CA GLY A 955 42.65 -7.14 63.64
C GLY A 955 42.90 -7.09 65.19
N CYS A 956 41.87 -6.70 65.99
CA CYS A 956 41.94 -6.71 67.44
C CYS A 956 41.56 -8.09 67.99
N LYS A 957 42.41 -8.70 68.85
CA LYS A 957 42.00 -9.90 69.57
C LYS A 957 40.78 -9.57 70.43
N LYS A 958 39.73 -10.40 70.45
CA LYS A 958 38.69 -10.34 71.46
C LYS A 958 39.43 -10.52 72.85
N HIS A 959 39.38 -9.54 73.74
CA HIS A 959 39.74 -9.75 75.13
C HIS A 959 38.79 -10.83 75.67
N GLY A 960 39.31 -12.00 75.93
CA GLY A 960 38.60 -13.02 76.66
C GLY A 960 38.11 -12.41 77.99
N ARG A 961 36.81 -12.47 78.25
CA ARG A 961 36.33 -12.28 79.63
C ARG A 961 36.99 -13.36 80.45
N HIS A 962 38.01 -12.97 81.23
CA HIS A 962 38.37 -13.77 82.37
C HIS A 962 37.14 -13.86 83.28
N ARG A 963 36.44 -14.97 83.25
CA ARG A 963 35.59 -15.40 84.36
C ARG A 963 36.55 -15.68 85.51
N GLY A 964 36.66 -14.74 86.48
CA GLY A 964 37.24 -15.02 87.77
C GLY A 964 36.46 -16.14 88.44
N ARG A 965 37.08 -17.25 88.59
CA ARG A 965 36.62 -18.24 89.59
C ARG A 965 36.74 -17.56 90.98
N ARG A 966 35.66 -17.42 91.68
CA ARG A 966 35.48 -17.66 93.12
C ARG A 966 34.06 -18.23 93.33
#